data_8f266935f538adb09c96f02e6f3a8500
#
_entry.id   8f266935f538adb09c96f02e6f3a8500
#
_cell.length_a   1.000
_cell.length_b   1.000
_cell.length_c   1.000
_cell.angle_alpha   90.00
_cell.angle_beta   90.00
_cell.angle_gamma   90.00
#
_symmetry.space_group_name_H-M   'P 1'
#
loop_
_entity.id
_entity.type
_entity.pdbx_description
1 polymer ?
#
loop_
_entity_poly.entity_id
_entity_poly.type
_entity_poly.pdbx_seq_one_letter_code
_entity_poly.pdbx_strand_id
1 'polypeptide(L)'
;MTRLLDTINTPVDLRKLDRRELPELAQEIRDTVIDTVSKIGGHFGGNLGIVELTLALHYIYDTPRDQIVFDTGHQSYPHKLITGRRDTFHTIRQHNGISGFCKREESVYDVFNAGHASTSISAALGIAVARDFRKEDYHVVAIIGDGALSGGLALEGLNQVGHLKRKMLIVLNDNDMSISTNVGAMSGYLNSIIKGQRYNQLKDLAKGVMDRIPLVGGKLHEVAHDVEHLLKNMVVPGTLFEELGIKYLGPYDGHDLPALLEIFEKNKDYNGPLLIHVITKKGKGYEHAENKPIWSHGVTPFDIPSGEVKKPTTPQPPSYTGVFADTLIELAKSDPKIVAITGAMPEGTGLDKFAKAFPDRMFDVGIAEEHAVTFAGGMATQGMKPVAAIYSTFLQRAFDQVFHDVAIMDLPVVFALDRAGIAGQDGPTHHGIYDMAYLRVFPNMICMAPKDENELRHMLKTAFESGHPTSLRYPRGSGRGVKLDPELQSLPIGKGEVLREGNSGVIFAIGNEVWPAVQAADLLAAEGLEVAVVNARFIKPLDDELIKRYCTMFARVITVEEGSLAGGFGAALMERCEQLGISDVRFHRIGIPDEYVHHGAQDVLRAQYDLHAEGIAQRVRDFFKGKYMIDPPPKQMETIGDLAERMAQVTEAAPPGAFDDLPTSDSVDEVVYGIRRRVTAK
;
A
#
# COMPACT_ATOMS: atom_id res chain seq x y z
N MET A 1 -35.51 6.22 -16.65
CA MET A 1 -35.21 4.78 -16.78
C MET A 1 -34.40 4.39 -15.55
N THR A 2 -34.64 3.22 -15.00
CA THR A 2 -33.79 2.66 -13.91
C THR A 2 -32.44 2.34 -14.52
N ARG A 3 -31.34 2.72 -13.86
CA ARG A 3 -29.97 2.42 -14.30
C ARG A 3 -29.75 0.90 -14.26
N LEU A 4 -28.99 0.35 -15.20
CA LEU A 4 -28.63 -1.07 -15.20
C LEU A 4 -27.88 -1.45 -13.91
N LEU A 5 -26.94 -0.61 -13.47
CA LEU A 5 -26.19 -0.83 -12.24
C LEU A 5 -27.10 -1.01 -11.01
N ASP A 6 -28.26 -0.34 -10.98
CA ASP A 6 -29.21 -0.45 -9.85
C ASP A 6 -29.88 -1.83 -9.77
N THR A 7 -29.82 -2.61 -10.85
CA THR A 7 -30.33 -3.98 -10.92
C THR A 7 -29.29 -5.04 -10.54
N ILE A 8 -28.01 -4.66 -10.43
CA ILE A 8 -26.90 -5.57 -10.15
C ILE A 8 -26.59 -5.56 -8.65
N ASN A 9 -26.99 -6.59 -7.95
CA ASN A 9 -26.64 -6.80 -6.55
C ASN A 9 -25.45 -7.76 -6.40
N THR A 10 -25.35 -8.74 -7.31
CA THR A 10 -24.29 -9.73 -7.31
C THR A 10 -23.82 -10.03 -8.75
N PRO A 11 -22.68 -10.69 -8.95
CA PRO A 11 -22.26 -11.16 -10.26
C PRO A 11 -23.25 -12.13 -10.94
N VAL A 12 -24.15 -12.77 -10.17
CA VAL A 12 -25.25 -13.58 -10.75
C VAL A 12 -26.19 -12.70 -11.59
N ASP A 13 -26.49 -11.49 -11.13
CA ASP A 13 -27.34 -10.55 -11.86
C ASP A 13 -26.63 -10.02 -13.09
N LEU A 14 -25.33 -9.74 -12.99
CA LEU A 14 -24.50 -9.35 -14.11
C LEU A 14 -24.54 -10.40 -15.26
N ARG A 15 -24.47 -11.67 -14.92
CA ARG A 15 -24.50 -12.78 -15.90
C ARG A 15 -25.87 -12.97 -16.56
N LYS A 16 -26.94 -12.37 -16.06
CA LYS A 16 -28.27 -12.38 -16.68
C LYS A 16 -28.43 -11.32 -17.77
N LEU A 17 -27.55 -10.30 -17.81
CA LEU A 17 -27.59 -9.25 -18.82
C LEU A 17 -27.20 -9.79 -20.21
N ASP A 18 -27.83 -9.23 -21.27
CA ASP A 18 -27.32 -9.43 -22.64
C ASP A 18 -25.94 -8.77 -22.77
N ARG A 19 -25.03 -9.42 -23.50
CA ARG A 19 -23.67 -8.88 -23.74
C ARG A 19 -23.69 -7.47 -24.34
N ARG A 20 -24.76 -7.10 -25.06
CA ARG A 20 -24.95 -5.76 -25.65
C ARG A 20 -25.25 -4.67 -24.60
N GLU A 21 -25.69 -5.03 -23.41
CA GLU A 21 -25.98 -4.10 -22.32
C GLU A 21 -24.72 -3.78 -21.48
N LEU A 22 -23.68 -4.63 -21.54
CA LEU A 22 -22.47 -4.47 -20.74
C LEU A 22 -21.70 -3.16 -20.99
N PRO A 23 -21.62 -2.59 -22.21
CA PRO A 23 -21.01 -1.28 -22.43
C PRO A 23 -21.74 -0.14 -21.71
N GLU A 24 -23.07 -0.17 -21.64
CA GLU A 24 -23.89 0.79 -20.90
C GLU A 24 -23.62 0.66 -19.40
N LEU A 25 -23.62 -0.56 -18.87
CA LEU A 25 -23.26 -0.83 -17.47
C LEU A 25 -21.82 -0.34 -17.16
N ALA A 26 -20.86 -0.53 -18.05
CA ALA A 26 -19.49 -0.05 -17.88
C ALA A 26 -19.44 1.48 -17.73
N GLN A 27 -20.25 2.20 -18.50
CA GLN A 27 -20.32 3.66 -18.38
C GLN A 27 -20.99 4.09 -17.04
N GLU A 28 -22.08 3.43 -16.63
CA GLU A 28 -22.74 3.72 -15.36
C GLU A 28 -21.81 3.48 -14.14
N ILE A 29 -20.96 2.45 -14.20
CA ILE A 29 -19.93 2.18 -13.19
C ILE A 29 -18.93 3.34 -13.15
N ARG A 30 -18.42 3.79 -14.31
CA ARG A 30 -17.50 4.93 -14.40
C ARG A 30 -18.10 6.20 -13.79
N ASP A 31 -19.33 6.52 -14.19
CA ASP A 31 -20.05 7.70 -13.70
C ASP A 31 -20.20 7.66 -12.17
N THR A 32 -20.49 6.48 -11.62
CA THR A 32 -20.60 6.28 -10.17
C THR A 32 -19.25 6.45 -9.47
N VAL A 33 -18.17 5.93 -10.04
CA VAL A 33 -16.80 6.11 -9.50
C VAL A 33 -16.39 7.57 -9.57
N ILE A 34 -16.64 8.27 -10.69
CA ILE A 34 -16.31 9.69 -10.86
C ILE A 34 -17.08 10.55 -9.84
N ASP A 35 -18.40 10.34 -9.74
CA ASP A 35 -19.24 11.11 -8.81
C ASP A 35 -18.80 10.90 -7.36
N THR A 36 -18.56 9.66 -6.95
CA THR A 36 -18.17 9.34 -5.57
C THR A 36 -16.77 9.88 -5.25
N VAL A 37 -15.77 9.57 -6.08
CA VAL A 37 -14.37 9.94 -5.80
C VAL A 37 -14.15 11.45 -5.89
N SER A 38 -14.90 12.17 -6.73
CA SER A 38 -14.85 13.65 -6.79
C SER A 38 -15.22 14.33 -5.46
N LYS A 39 -16.04 13.65 -4.63
CA LYS A 39 -16.53 14.17 -3.34
C LYS A 39 -15.63 13.81 -2.17
N ILE A 40 -15.09 12.60 -2.16
CA ILE A 40 -14.40 12.04 -0.99
C ILE A 40 -12.89 11.82 -1.21
N GLY A 41 -12.42 11.89 -2.47
CA GLY A 41 -11.07 11.49 -2.84
C GLY A 41 -10.91 9.98 -2.92
N GLY A 42 -9.72 9.51 -3.36
CA GLY A 42 -9.42 8.10 -3.42
C GLY A 42 -8.60 7.69 -4.64
N HIS A 43 -8.44 6.37 -4.84
CA HIS A 43 -7.82 5.83 -6.05
C HIS A 43 -8.78 6.00 -7.23
N PHE A 44 -8.30 6.56 -8.32
CA PHE A 44 -9.21 7.04 -9.36
C PHE A 44 -8.90 6.46 -10.75
N GLY A 45 -7.79 6.88 -11.36
CA GLY A 45 -7.48 6.50 -12.75
C GLY A 45 -7.38 5.00 -13.01
N GLY A 46 -6.81 4.25 -12.06
CA GLY A 46 -6.74 2.78 -12.14
C GLY A 46 -8.13 2.13 -12.16
N ASN A 47 -9.07 2.65 -11.37
CA ASN A 47 -10.45 2.15 -11.34
C ASN A 47 -11.22 2.42 -12.62
N LEU A 48 -11.02 3.59 -13.23
CA LEU A 48 -11.65 3.92 -14.51
C LEU A 48 -11.10 3.06 -15.65
N GLY A 49 -9.81 2.69 -15.58
CA GLY A 49 -9.14 1.87 -16.60
C GLY A 49 -9.50 0.39 -16.59
N ILE A 50 -9.99 -0.16 -15.47
CA ILE A 50 -10.20 -1.62 -15.32
C ILE A 50 -11.67 -2.05 -15.45
N VAL A 51 -12.59 -1.15 -15.76
CA VAL A 51 -14.02 -1.43 -15.71
C VAL A 51 -14.42 -2.59 -16.60
N GLU A 52 -14.08 -2.54 -17.90
CA GLU A 52 -14.42 -3.60 -18.87
C GLU A 52 -13.78 -4.94 -18.48
N LEU A 53 -12.52 -4.91 -18.05
CA LEU A 53 -11.82 -6.12 -17.61
C LEU A 53 -12.52 -6.75 -16.39
N THR A 54 -12.93 -5.93 -15.41
CA THR A 54 -13.66 -6.41 -14.23
C THR A 54 -15.01 -7.02 -14.62
N LEU A 55 -15.76 -6.37 -15.49
CA LEU A 55 -17.04 -6.89 -15.98
C LEU A 55 -16.85 -8.20 -16.73
N ALA A 56 -15.88 -8.28 -17.65
CA ALA A 56 -15.63 -9.49 -18.42
C ALA A 56 -15.26 -10.68 -17.52
N LEU A 57 -14.42 -10.46 -16.51
CA LEU A 57 -14.03 -11.52 -15.57
C LEU A 57 -15.23 -12.02 -14.76
N HIS A 58 -16.04 -11.13 -14.16
CA HIS A 58 -17.21 -11.53 -13.37
C HIS A 58 -18.38 -12.08 -14.22
N TYR A 59 -18.39 -11.77 -15.53
CA TYR A 59 -19.36 -12.32 -16.47
C TYR A 59 -19.00 -13.77 -16.87
N ILE A 60 -17.73 -14.07 -17.07
CA ILE A 60 -17.26 -15.37 -17.55
C ILE A 60 -16.99 -16.36 -16.39
N TYR A 61 -16.44 -15.87 -15.26
CA TYR A 61 -16.10 -16.69 -14.11
C TYR A 61 -17.19 -16.66 -13.06
N ASP A 62 -17.53 -17.82 -12.51
CA ASP A 62 -18.61 -18.00 -11.55
C ASP A 62 -18.17 -17.65 -10.13
N THR A 63 -17.97 -16.34 -9.89
CA THR A 63 -17.63 -15.84 -8.55
C THR A 63 -18.83 -15.87 -7.61
N PRO A 64 -18.64 -16.19 -6.31
CA PRO A 64 -17.38 -16.37 -5.58
C PRO A 64 -16.80 -17.79 -5.64
N ARG A 65 -17.43 -18.76 -6.33
CA ARG A 65 -16.86 -20.10 -6.51
C ARG A 65 -15.49 -20.03 -7.20
N ASP A 66 -15.44 -19.38 -8.37
CA ASP A 66 -14.18 -19.04 -9.02
C ASP A 66 -13.53 -17.88 -8.27
N GLN A 67 -12.23 -17.95 -8.05
CA GLN A 67 -11.48 -17.07 -7.15
C GLN A 67 -10.69 -16.04 -7.94
N ILE A 68 -10.96 -14.74 -7.73
CA ILE A 68 -10.22 -13.63 -8.35
C ILE A 68 -9.40 -12.90 -7.30
N VAL A 69 -8.08 -12.87 -7.46
CA VAL A 69 -7.12 -12.19 -6.58
C VAL A 69 -6.63 -10.91 -7.25
N PHE A 70 -6.92 -9.77 -6.66
CA PHE A 70 -6.43 -8.46 -7.13
C PHE A 70 -5.08 -8.13 -6.53
N ASP A 71 -4.10 -7.78 -7.36
CA ASP A 71 -2.83 -7.22 -6.91
C ASP A 71 -3.01 -5.78 -6.45
N THR A 72 -2.35 -5.37 -5.38
CA THR A 72 -2.47 -4.04 -4.76
C THR A 72 -3.92 -3.72 -4.33
N GLY A 73 -4.92 -3.99 -5.16
CA GLY A 73 -6.34 -3.82 -4.87
C GLY A 73 -6.88 -2.39 -4.93
N HIS A 74 -6.05 -1.41 -5.28
CA HIS A 74 -6.47 -0.01 -5.43
C HIS A 74 -7.42 0.22 -6.62
N GLN A 75 -7.48 -0.71 -7.56
CA GLN A 75 -8.37 -0.73 -8.74
C GLN A 75 -9.62 -1.62 -8.55
N SER A 76 -10.06 -1.87 -7.31
CA SER A 76 -11.16 -2.78 -7.00
C SER A 76 -12.54 -2.12 -6.91
N TYR A 77 -12.69 -0.82 -7.23
CA TYR A 77 -13.98 -0.13 -7.10
C TYR A 77 -15.07 -0.70 -8.02
N PRO A 78 -14.82 -0.98 -9.31
CA PRO A 78 -15.80 -1.67 -10.14
C PRO A 78 -16.22 -3.04 -9.57
N HIS A 79 -15.26 -3.80 -9.06
CA HIS A 79 -15.51 -5.06 -8.38
C HIS A 79 -16.45 -4.89 -7.16
N LYS A 80 -16.21 -3.88 -6.31
CA LYS A 80 -17.08 -3.60 -5.17
C LYS A 80 -18.51 -3.24 -5.58
N LEU A 81 -18.68 -2.44 -6.64
CA LEU A 81 -19.97 -2.02 -7.14
C LEU A 81 -20.85 -3.18 -7.61
N ILE A 82 -20.25 -4.21 -8.24
CA ILE A 82 -20.99 -5.37 -8.76
C ILE A 82 -21.03 -6.57 -7.81
N THR A 83 -20.46 -6.45 -6.62
CA THR A 83 -20.38 -7.52 -5.60
C THR A 83 -21.06 -7.11 -4.29
N GLY A 84 -22.21 -6.45 -4.37
CA GLY A 84 -23.10 -6.18 -3.23
C GLY A 84 -22.77 -4.92 -2.42
N ARG A 85 -21.80 -4.10 -2.81
CA ARG A 85 -21.39 -2.90 -2.06
C ARG A 85 -21.78 -1.59 -2.73
N ARG A 86 -22.64 -1.63 -3.74
CA ARG A 86 -23.10 -0.44 -4.47
C ARG A 86 -23.75 0.58 -3.53
N ASP A 87 -24.66 0.15 -2.70
CA ASP A 87 -25.47 1.05 -1.85
C ASP A 87 -24.63 1.70 -0.74
N THR A 88 -23.55 1.06 -0.33
CA THR A 88 -22.58 1.58 0.65
C THR A 88 -21.36 2.22 0.02
N PHE A 89 -21.24 2.24 -1.33
CA PHE A 89 -20.05 2.69 -2.03
C PHE A 89 -19.68 4.15 -1.72
N HIS A 90 -20.66 5.00 -1.42
CA HIS A 90 -20.45 6.38 -1.00
C HIS A 90 -19.65 6.53 0.32
N THR A 91 -19.50 5.44 1.10
CA THR A 91 -18.74 5.42 2.37
C THR A 91 -17.30 4.92 2.20
N ILE A 92 -16.87 4.64 0.96
CA ILE A 92 -15.55 4.06 0.71
C ILE A 92 -14.43 4.92 1.32
N ARG A 93 -13.47 4.29 2.01
CA ARG A 93 -12.35 4.93 2.70
C ARG A 93 -12.72 5.86 3.87
N GLN A 94 -14.00 5.92 4.24
CA GLN A 94 -14.44 6.70 5.40
C GLN A 94 -14.47 5.82 6.64
N HIS A 95 -14.33 6.45 7.81
CA HIS A 95 -14.43 5.74 9.09
C HIS A 95 -15.75 4.97 9.20
N ASN A 96 -15.69 3.70 9.59
CA ASN A 96 -16.79 2.76 9.61
C ASN A 96 -17.48 2.49 8.25
N GLY A 97 -16.89 2.93 7.15
CA GLY A 97 -17.32 2.64 5.79
C GLY A 97 -16.58 1.45 5.19
N ILE A 98 -16.77 1.24 3.86
CA ILE A 98 -16.07 0.16 3.15
C ILE A 98 -14.62 0.53 2.84
N SER A 99 -13.75 -0.48 2.82
CA SER A 99 -12.32 -0.33 2.52
C SER A 99 -12.06 0.15 1.09
N GLY A 100 -10.99 0.91 0.89
CA GLY A 100 -10.48 1.26 -0.45
C GLY A 100 -9.78 0.12 -1.20
N PHE A 101 -9.60 -1.03 -0.55
CA PHE A 101 -8.95 -2.24 -1.07
C PHE A 101 -9.84 -3.46 -0.86
N CYS A 102 -9.50 -4.59 -1.51
CA CYS A 102 -10.16 -5.85 -1.22
C CYS A 102 -9.89 -6.28 0.23
N LYS A 103 -10.93 -6.70 0.94
CA LYS A 103 -10.89 -7.08 2.35
C LYS A 103 -11.83 -8.26 2.62
N ARG A 104 -11.28 -9.41 3.03
CA ARG A 104 -12.03 -10.66 3.22
C ARG A 104 -13.18 -10.54 4.22
N GLU A 105 -12.99 -9.74 5.26
CA GLU A 105 -14.02 -9.50 6.28
C GLU A 105 -15.18 -8.63 5.75
N GLU A 106 -15.02 -8.00 4.58
CA GLU A 106 -16.02 -7.14 3.97
C GLU A 106 -16.91 -7.89 2.98
N SER A 107 -16.38 -8.88 2.27
CA SER A 107 -17.11 -9.60 1.25
C SER A 107 -16.50 -10.97 0.93
N VAL A 108 -17.37 -11.96 0.67
CA VAL A 108 -16.96 -13.30 0.19
C VAL A 108 -16.31 -13.27 -1.19
N TYR A 109 -16.50 -12.19 -1.94
CA TYR A 109 -15.87 -11.96 -3.24
C TYR A 109 -14.43 -11.43 -3.12
N ASP A 110 -14.04 -10.95 -1.96
CA ASP A 110 -12.69 -10.48 -1.67
C ASP A 110 -11.84 -11.65 -1.16
N VAL A 111 -11.31 -12.45 -2.07
CA VAL A 111 -10.63 -13.73 -1.79
C VAL A 111 -9.36 -13.56 -0.95
N PHE A 112 -8.66 -12.46 -1.15
CA PHE A 112 -7.39 -12.15 -0.49
C PHE A 112 -7.31 -10.66 -0.17
N ASN A 113 -6.84 -10.31 1.04
CA ASN A 113 -6.65 -8.91 1.41
C ASN A 113 -5.57 -8.29 0.54
N ALA A 114 -5.83 -7.08 0.05
CA ALA A 114 -4.92 -6.35 -0.80
C ALA A 114 -4.51 -5.01 -0.17
N GLY A 115 -3.44 -4.39 -0.69
CA GLY A 115 -2.88 -3.13 -0.22
C GLY A 115 -1.43 -2.94 -0.64
N HIS A 116 -0.61 -3.99 -0.49
CA HIS A 116 0.77 -4.02 -0.97
C HIS A 116 0.85 -4.75 -2.32
N ALA A 117 1.67 -4.24 -3.24
CA ALA A 117 1.81 -4.78 -4.59
C ALA A 117 2.59 -6.10 -4.64
N SER A 118 2.49 -6.77 -5.78
CA SER A 118 3.29 -7.96 -6.18
C SER A 118 2.93 -9.27 -5.47
N THR A 119 1.81 -9.32 -4.74
CA THR A 119 1.44 -10.51 -3.94
C THR A 119 0.46 -11.45 -4.64
N SER A 120 -0.26 -10.98 -5.66
CA SER A 120 -1.41 -11.70 -6.26
C SER A 120 -1.04 -13.03 -6.89
N ILE A 121 0.09 -13.10 -7.60
CA ILE A 121 0.52 -14.33 -8.30
C ILE A 121 0.81 -15.45 -7.29
N SER A 122 1.57 -15.15 -6.24
CA SER A 122 1.90 -16.12 -5.20
C SER A 122 0.65 -16.55 -4.42
N ALA A 123 -0.24 -15.62 -4.08
CA ALA A 123 -1.49 -15.92 -3.40
C ALA A 123 -2.40 -16.81 -4.26
N ALA A 124 -2.59 -16.47 -5.54
CA ALA A 124 -3.40 -17.24 -6.48
C ALA A 124 -2.80 -18.64 -6.74
N LEU A 125 -1.47 -18.76 -6.83
CA LEU A 125 -0.81 -20.06 -6.95
C LEU A 125 -1.07 -20.93 -5.71
N GLY A 126 -0.98 -20.35 -4.52
CA GLY A 126 -1.31 -21.06 -3.27
C GLY A 126 -2.75 -21.56 -3.24
N ILE A 127 -3.71 -20.73 -3.71
CA ILE A 127 -5.12 -21.10 -3.84
C ILE A 127 -5.29 -22.24 -4.86
N ALA A 128 -4.63 -22.15 -6.03
CA ALA A 128 -4.69 -23.21 -7.06
C ALA A 128 -4.13 -24.55 -6.54
N VAL A 129 -3.03 -24.53 -5.80
CA VAL A 129 -2.46 -25.70 -5.18
C VAL A 129 -3.43 -26.29 -4.14
N ALA A 130 -4.01 -25.47 -3.28
CA ALA A 130 -4.99 -25.92 -2.27
C ALA A 130 -6.24 -26.54 -2.93
N ARG A 131 -6.77 -25.92 -4.01
CA ARG A 131 -7.85 -26.48 -4.82
C ARG A 131 -7.52 -27.90 -5.30
N ASP A 132 -6.33 -28.06 -5.89
CA ASP A 132 -5.91 -29.36 -6.46
C ASP A 132 -5.76 -30.43 -5.37
N PHE A 133 -5.22 -30.09 -4.20
CA PHE A 133 -5.15 -31.01 -3.05
C PHE A 133 -6.53 -31.41 -2.53
N ARG A 134 -7.50 -30.50 -2.56
CA ARG A 134 -8.88 -30.74 -2.16
C ARG A 134 -9.71 -31.43 -3.25
N LYS A 135 -9.13 -31.60 -4.45
CA LYS A 135 -9.79 -32.16 -5.65
C LYS A 135 -11.06 -31.38 -6.02
N GLU A 136 -11.02 -30.08 -5.81
CA GLU A 136 -12.09 -29.14 -6.21
C GLU A 136 -11.84 -28.66 -7.65
N ASP A 137 -12.92 -28.24 -8.30
CA ASP A 137 -12.86 -27.76 -9.70
C ASP A 137 -13.43 -26.34 -9.78
N TYR A 138 -12.60 -25.36 -9.48
CA TYR A 138 -12.89 -23.95 -9.68
C TYR A 138 -11.70 -23.24 -10.32
N HIS A 139 -11.96 -22.10 -10.94
CA HIS A 139 -10.90 -21.31 -11.59
C HIS A 139 -10.24 -20.37 -10.57
N VAL A 140 -8.96 -20.11 -10.79
CA VAL A 140 -8.17 -19.14 -10.00
C VAL A 140 -7.57 -18.13 -10.96
N VAL A 141 -7.85 -16.85 -10.73
CA VAL A 141 -7.42 -15.73 -11.53
C VAL A 141 -6.61 -14.77 -10.67
N ALA A 142 -5.40 -14.42 -11.08
CA ALA A 142 -4.62 -13.31 -10.52
C ALA A 142 -4.68 -12.12 -11.48
N ILE A 143 -5.03 -10.94 -10.99
CA ILE A 143 -4.96 -9.68 -11.76
C ILE A 143 -3.77 -8.90 -11.22
N ILE A 144 -2.79 -8.62 -12.06
CA ILE A 144 -1.59 -7.86 -11.69
C ILE A 144 -1.33 -6.72 -12.68
N GLY A 145 -0.96 -5.56 -12.15
CA GLY A 145 -0.52 -4.43 -12.97
C GLY A 145 0.94 -4.58 -13.42
N ASP A 146 1.29 -3.94 -14.52
CA ASP A 146 2.64 -3.90 -15.09
C ASP A 146 3.69 -3.34 -14.09
N GLY A 147 3.34 -2.29 -13.33
CA GLY A 147 4.20 -1.78 -12.25
C GLY A 147 4.42 -2.79 -11.12
N ALA A 148 3.38 -3.52 -10.71
CA ALA A 148 3.48 -4.53 -9.66
C ALA A 148 4.24 -5.79 -10.13
N LEU A 149 4.24 -6.08 -11.43
CA LEU A 149 4.96 -7.22 -12.01
C LEU A 149 6.49 -7.05 -11.89
N SER A 150 6.99 -5.83 -11.76
CA SER A 150 8.42 -5.55 -11.58
C SER A 150 8.95 -5.90 -10.18
N GLY A 151 8.08 -6.14 -9.21
CA GLY A 151 8.49 -6.49 -7.84
C GLY A 151 9.05 -7.91 -7.71
N GLY A 152 10.04 -8.11 -6.82
CA GLY A 152 10.73 -9.37 -6.63
C GLY A 152 9.77 -10.55 -6.36
N LEU A 153 8.82 -10.37 -5.44
CA LEU A 153 7.85 -11.41 -5.11
C LEU A 153 6.97 -11.85 -6.30
N ALA A 154 6.63 -10.92 -7.22
CA ALA A 154 5.89 -11.29 -8.44
C ALA A 154 6.73 -12.17 -9.36
N LEU A 155 8.04 -11.87 -9.51
CA LEU A 155 8.97 -12.68 -10.30
C LEU A 155 9.21 -14.06 -9.67
N GLU A 156 9.35 -14.14 -8.36
CA GLU A 156 9.39 -15.40 -7.61
C GLU A 156 8.11 -16.23 -7.83
N GLY A 157 6.95 -15.56 -7.77
CA GLY A 157 5.65 -16.16 -8.06
C GLY A 157 5.59 -16.74 -9.48
N LEU A 158 5.99 -15.97 -10.50
CA LEU A 158 6.04 -16.44 -11.90
C LEU A 158 6.96 -17.65 -12.07
N ASN A 159 8.14 -17.62 -11.46
CA ASN A 159 9.07 -18.75 -11.48
C ASN A 159 8.43 -20.04 -10.91
N GLN A 160 7.70 -19.94 -9.79
CA GLN A 160 7.01 -21.07 -9.20
C GLN A 160 5.76 -21.50 -9.99
N VAL A 161 5.04 -20.58 -10.62
CA VAL A 161 3.91 -20.88 -11.51
C VAL A 161 4.37 -21.78 -12.67
N GLY A 162 5.48 -21.40 -13.31
CA GLY A 162 6.06 -22.18 -14.41
C GLY A 162 6.58 -23.56 -13.97
N HIS A 163 7.13 -23.66 -12.75
CA HIS A 163 7.61 -24.91 -12.18
C HIS A 163 6.45 -25.88 -11.83
N LEU A 164 5.44 -25.40 -11.11
CA LEU A 164 4.33 -26.22 -10.61
C LEU A 164 3.27 -26.50 -11.66
N LYS A 165 3.17 -25.70 -12.70
CA LYS A 165 2.26 -25.86 -13.87
C LYS A 165 0.79 -26.08 -13.50
N ARG A 166 0.32 -25.42 -12.43
CA ARG A 166 -1.08 -25.54 -12.00
C ARG A 166 -2.00 -24.76 -12.94
N LYS A 167 -3.25 -25.26 -13.11
CA LYS A 167 -4.29 -24.54 -13.89
C LYS A 167 -4.63 -23.25 -13.16
N MET A 168 -4.21 -22.11 -13.71
CA MET A 168 -4.56 -20.77 -13.25
C MET A 168 -4.40 -19.76 -14.36
N LEU A 169 -5.12 -18.64 -14.25
CA LEU A 169 -5.02 -17.49 -15.14
C LEU A 169 -4.30 -16.34 -14.43
N ILE A 170 -3.35 -15.75 -15.12
CA ILE A 170 -2.74 -14.47 -14.77
C ILE A 170 -3.21 -13.44 -15.79
N VAL A 171 -3.87 -12.38 -15.35
CA VAL A 171 -4.23 -11.23 -16.19
C VAL A 171 -3.25 -10.12 -15.91
N LEU A 172 -2.37 -9.85 -16.87
CA LEU A 172 -1.47 -8.70 -16.84
C LEU A 172 -2.20 -7.49 -17.39
N ASN A 173 -2.56 -6.57 -16.51
CA ASN A 173 -3.21 -5.31 -16.84
C ASN A 173 -2.15 -4.22 -17.04
N ASP A 174 -1.75 -3.99 -18.29
CA ASP A 174 -0.70 -3.06 -18.66
C ASP A 174 -1.28 -1.71 -19.08
N ASN A 175 -0.87 -0.65 -18.38
CA ASN A 175 -1.24 0.72 -18.73
C ASN A 175 -0.02 1.67 -18.81
N ASP A 176 1.19 1.09 -18.86
CA ASP A 176 2.50 1.76 -18.89
C ASP A 176 2.73 2.73 -17.70
N MET A 177 2.01 2.51 -16.59
CA MET A 177 2.01 3.38 -15.42
C MET A 177 1.88 2.58 -14.13
N SER A 178 2.75 2.89 -13.17
CA SER A 178 2.51 2.60 -11.76
C SER A 178 1.87 3.82 -11.05
N ILE A 179 2.43 4.29 -9.97
CA ILE A 179 2.12 5.60 -9.39
C ILE A 179 2.70 6.69 -10.30
N SER A 180 3.97 6.55 -10.69
CA SER A 180 4.68 7.29 -11.74
C SER A 180 4.78 6.47 -13.03
N THR A 181 5.48 6.98 -14.03
CA THR A 181 5.86 6.22 -15.24
C THR A 181 6.72 5.03 -14.82
N ASN A 182 6.43 3.85 -15.35
CA ASN A 182 7.18 2.65 -15.01
C ASN A 182 8.66 2.76 -15.40
N VAL A 183 9.52 2.23 -14.53
CA VAL A 183 10.96 2.21 -14.71
C VAL A 183 11.48 0.77 -14.83
N GLY A 184 12.71 0.64 -15.33
CA GLY A 184 13.41 -0.63 -15.39
C GLY A 184 13.23 -1.43 -16.69
N ALA A 185 14.02 -2.49 -16.83
CA ALA A 185 14.09 -3.30 -18.04
C ALA A 185 12.79 -4.08 -18.32
N MET A 186 12.03 -4.44 -17.28
CA MET A 186 10.73 -5.14 -17.45
C MET A 186 9.72 -4.25 -18.17
N SER A 187 9.62 -2.98 -17.80
CA SER A 187 8.77 -2.00 -18.51
C SER A 187 9.23 -1.84 -19.97
N GLY A 188 10.56 -1.74 -20.20
CA GLY A 188 11.10 -1.72 -21.55
C GLY A 188 10.73 -2.95 -22.37
N TYR A 189 10.76 -4.15 -21.75
CA TYR A 189 10.36 -5.40 -22.38
C TYR A 189 8.86 -5.41 -22.75
N LEU A 190 7.97 -5.05 -21.82
CA LEU A 190 6.53 -4.98 -22.08
C LEU A 190 6.21 -3.96 -23.18
N ASN A 191 6.83 -2.80 -23.17
CA ASN A 191 6.71 -1.79 -24.22
C ASN A 191 7.19 -2.29 -25.59
N SER A 192 8.23 -3.15 -25.63
CA SER A 192 8.69 -3.76 -26.87
C SER A 192 7.67 -4.73 -27.48
N ILE A 193 6.94 -5.45 -26.60
CA ILE A 193 5.84 -6.32 -27.02
C ILE A 193 4.71 -5.51 -27.69
N ILE A 194 4.30 -4.41 -27.08
CA ILE A 194 3.24 -3.53 -27.59
C ILE A 194 3.63 -2.95 -28.95
N LYS A 195 4.86 -2.48 -29.08
CA LYS A 195 5.41 -1.93 -30.34
C LYS A 195 5.53 -3.02 -31.41
N GLY A 196 5.98 -4.21 -31.03
CA GLY A 196 6.12 -5.36 -31.93
C GLY A 196 4.79 -5.84 -32.52
N GLN A 197 3.69 -5.75 -31.79
CA GLN A 197 2.36 -6.10 -32.28
C GLN A 197 1.92 -5.17 -33.46
N ARG A 198 2.16 -3.87 -33.35
CA ARG A 198 1.91 -2.92 -34.45
C ARG A 198 2.72 -3.26 -35.72
N TYR A 199 3.97 -3.72 -35.53
CA TYR A 199 4.82 -4.16 -36.63
C TYR A 199 4.33 -5.47 -37.22
N ASN A 200 3.84 -6.42 -36.42
CA ASN A 200 3.27 -7.68 -36.94
C ASN A 200 1.96 -7.46 -37.70
N GLN A 201 1.09 -6.55 -37.27
CA GLN A 201 -0.11 -6.15 -38.04
C GLN A 201 0.25 -5.54 -39.40
N LEU A 202 1.29 -4.69 -39.45
CA LEU A 202 1.83 -4.15 -40.70
C LEU A 202 2.44 -5.25 -41.61
N LYS A 203 3.10 -6.24 -41.01
CA LYS A 203 3.69 -7.38 -41.72
C LYS A 203 2.61 -8.32 -42.30
N ASP A 204 1.54 -8.58 -41.54
CA ASP A 204 0.42 -9.42 -42.01
C ASP A 204 -0.33 -8.71 -43.13
N LEU A 205 -0.48 -7.38 -43.10
CA LEU A 205 -0.94 -6.57 -44.19
C LEU A 205 0.01 -6.66 -45.43
N ALA A 206 1.32 -6.56 -45.19
CA ALA A 206 2.32 -6.69 -46.26
C ALA A 206 2.35 -8.11 -46.84
N LYS A 207 2.21 -9.16 -46.03
CA LYS A 207 2.09 -10.55 -46.44
C LYS A 207 0.83 -10.78 -47.33
N GLY A 208 -0.31 -10.25 -46.88
CA GLY A 208 -1.56 -10.31 -47.65
C GLY A 208 -1.50 -9.55 -48.99
N VAL A 209 -0.60 -8.58 -49.12
CA VAL A 209 -0.29 -7.91 -50.40
C VAL A 209 0.69 -8.75 -51.23
N MET A 210 1.72 -9.37 -50.61
CA MET A 210 2.70 -10.25 -51.30
C MET A 210 2.05 -11.54 -51.83
N ASP A 211 1.10 -12.14 -51.12
CA ASP A 211 0.37 -13.33 -51.55
C ASP A 211 -0.55 -13.07 -52.79
N ARG A 212 -0.76 -11.81 -53.16
CA ARG A 212 -1.54 -11.38 -54.33
C ARG A 212 -0.67 -11.05 -55.54
N ILE A 213 0.67 -11.17 -55.44
CA ILE A 213 1.58 -10.92 -56.58
C ILE A 213 1.95 -12.27 -57.21
N PRO A 214 1.74 -12.48 -58.54
CA PRO A 214 2.09 -13.74 -59.21
C PRO A 214 3.61 -13.94 -59.21
N LEU A 215 4.04 -15.11 -58.78
CA LEU A 215 5.43 -15.56 -58.64
C LEU A 215 6.09 -15.72 -60.03
N VAL A 216 7.16 -14.98 -60.26
CA VAL A 216 8.12 -15.30 -61.32
C VAL A 216 9.55 -15.23 -60.77
N GLY A 217 10.21 -16.40 -60.68
CA GLY A 217 11.65 -16.60 -60.89
C GLY A 217 12.67 -16.32 -59.76
N GLY A 218 13.20 -17.37 -59.20
CA GLY A 218 14.65 -17.59 -59.04
C GLY A 218 15.47 -16.95 -57.89
N LYS A 219 15.00 -15.99 -57.10
CA LYS A 219 15.75 -15.38 -56.00
C LYS A 219 15.14 -15.61 -54.60
N LEU A 220 14.33 -16.63 -54.48
CA LEU A 220 13.52 -16.87 -53.27
C LEU A 220 14.33 -17.39 -52.07
N HIS A 221 15.49 -18.02 -52.28
CA HIS A 221 16.23 -18.68 -51.20
C HIS A 221 17.03 -17.69 -50.38
N GLU A 222 17.61 -16.63 -50.96
CA GLU A 222 18.35 -15.60 -50.19
C GLU A 222 17.38 -14.71 -49.44
N VAL A 223 16.26 -14.30 -50.01
CA VAL A 223 15.23 -13.49 -49.33
C VAL A 223 14.55 -14.28 -48.21
N ALA A 224 14.31 -15.60 -48.37
CA ALA A 224 13.76 -16.44 -47.34
C ALA A 224 14.73 -16.60 -46.15
N HIS A 225 16.05 -16.71 -46.41
CA HIS A 225 17.06 -16.82 -45.39
C HIS A 225 17.25 -15.49 -44.60
N ASP A 226 17.21 -14.35 -45.28
CA ASP A 226 17.28 -13.04 -44.65
C ASP A 226 16.01 -12.72 -43.86
N VAL A 227 14.85 -13.14 -44.32
CA VAL A 227 13.57 -13.05 -43.63
C VAL A 227 13.57 -13.99 -42.37
N GLU A 228 14.12 -15.21 -42.51
CA GLU A 228 14.27 -16.14 -41.37
C GLU A 228 15.25 -15.60 -40.32
N HIS A 229 16.36 -14.96 -40.76
CA HIS A 229 17.30 -14.29 -39.85
C HIS A 229 16.71 -13.04 -39.18
N LEU A 230 15.90 -12.27 -39.89
CA LEU A 230 15.12 -11.15 -39.34
C LEU A 230 14.05 -11.64 -38.36
N LEU A 231 13.41 -12.78 -38.65
CA LEU A 231 12.42 -13.39 -37.77
C LEU A 231 13.03 -14.00 -36.51
N LYS A 232 14.25 -14.54 -36.55
CA LYS A 232 14.99 -15.07 -35.39
C LYS A 232 15.47 -13.96 -34.45
N ASN A 233 15.67 -12.76 -34.97
CA ASN A 233 16.09 -11.59 -34.18
C ASN A 233 14.89 -10.71 -33.74
N MET A 234 13.67 -11.07 -34.09
CA MET A 234 12.49 -10.39 -33.60
C MET A 234 12.13 -10.93 -32.22
N VAL A 235 12.03 -10.05 -31.24
CA VAL A 235 11.46 -10.38 -29.93
C VAL A 235 10.02 -10.88 -30.17
N VAL A 236 9.83 -12.19 -30.06
CA VAL A 236 8.49 -12.78 -30.10
C VAL A 236 7.75 -12.31 -28.85
N PRO A 237 6.57 -11.70 -28.98
CA PRO A 237 5.82 -11.27 -27.82
C PRO A 237 5.64 -12.40 -26.81
N GLY A 238 5.97 -12.14 -25.54
CA GLY A 238 5.74 -13.10 -24.45
C GLY A 238 6.81 -14.17 -24.25
N THR A 239 7.90 -14.18 -25.03
CA THR A 239 8.97 -15.20 -24.95
C THR A 239 9.45 -15.43 -23.50
N LEU A 240 9.59 -14.39 -22.69
CA LEU A 240 9.99 -14.52 -21.30
C LEU A 240 9.04 -15.42 -20.51
N PHE A 241 7.74 -15.26 -20.68
CA PHE A 241 6.73 -16.04 -19.95
C PHE A 241 6.67 -17.48 -20.49
N GLU A 242 6.84 -17.66 -21.80
CA GLU A 242 6.86 -18.99 -22.42
C GLU A 242 8.08 -19.80 -22.02
N GLU A 243 9.25 -19.19 -21.92
CA GLU A 243 10.46 -19.81 -21.39
C GLU A 243 10.32 -20.20 -19.90
N LEU A 244 9.55 -19.45 -19.15
CA LEU A 244 9.16 -19.84 -17.78
C LEU A 244 8.13 -20.99 -17.76
N GLY A 245 7.58 -21.40 -18.92
CA GLY A 245 6.56 -22.45 -19.00
C GLY A 245 5.13 -21.97 -18.77
N ILE A 246 4.88 -20.69 -18.94
CA ILE A 246 3.58 -20.04 -18.82
C ILE A 246 3.11 -19.66 -20.23
N LYS A 247 1.98 -20.21 -20.68
CA LYS A 247 1.41 -19.84 -21.99
C LYS A 247 1.07 -18.35 -22.00
N TYR A 248 1.53 -17.64 -23.02
CA TYR A 248 1.26 -16.22 -23.19
C TYR A 248 0.25 -15.98 -24.31
N LEU A 249 -0.72 -15.08 -24.06
CA LEU A 249 -1.68 -14.59 -25.06
C LEU A 249 -1.78 -13.07 -24.96
N GLY A 250 -1.75 -12.39 -26.09
CA GLY A 250 -1.90 -10.93 -26.13
C GLY A 250 -0.77 -10.21 -26.85
N PRO A 251 -0.67 -8.88 -26.66
CA PRO A 251 -1.61 -8.06 -25.88
C PRO A 251 -2.95 -7.83 -26.59
N TYR A 252 -4.02 -7.70 -25.80
CA TYR A 252 -5.37 -7.38 -26.27
C TYR A 252 -5.78 -5.99 -25.78
N ASP A 253 -6.73 -5.34 -26.48
CA ASP A 253 -7.35 -4.10 -26.00
C ASP A 253 -8.25 -4.40 -24.79
N GLY A 254 -7.87 -3.89 -23.62
CA GLY A 254 -8.61 -4.06 -22.37
C GLY A 254 -9.92 -3.26 -22.29
N HIS A 255 -10.24 -2.46 -23.31
CA HIS A 255 -11.50 -1.72 -23.45
C HIS A 255 -12.43 -2.31 -24.49
N ASP A 256 -11.98 -3.31 -25.28
CA ASP A 256 -12.82 -4.08 -26.21
C ASP A 256 -13.52 -5.23 -25.45
N LEU A 257 -14.68 -4.91 -24.85
CA LEU A 257 -15.43 -5.86 -24.04
C LEU A 257 -15.82 -7.13 -24.79
N PRO A 258 -16.32 -7.08 -26.05
CA PRO A 258 -16.55 -8.29 -26.87
C PRO A 258 -15.31 -9.17 -27.00
N ALA A 259 -14.15 -8.59 -27.31
CA ALA A 259 -12.90 -9.34 -27.45
C ALA A 259 -12.45 -9.95 -26.10
N LEU A 260 -12.60 -9.23 -24.99
CA LEU A 260 -12.31 -9.75 -23.66
C LEU A 260 -13.19 -10.94 -23.29
N LEU A 261 -14.49 -10.85 -23.55
CA LEU A 261 -15.42 -11.96 -23.29
C LEU A 261 -15.03 -13.20 -24.12
N GLU A 262 -14.73 -13.01 -25.41
CA GLU A 262 -14.32 -14.10 -26.29
C GLU A 262 -13.03 -14.79 -25.85
N ILE A 263 -11.98 -14.00 -25.51
CA ILE A 263 -10.69 -14.57 -25.13
C ILE A 263 -10.76 -15.31 -23.78
N PHE A 264 -11.49 -14.78 -22.79
CA PHE A 264 -11.67 -15.46 -21.52
C PHE A 264 -12.51 -16.73 -21.68
N GLU A 265 -13.60 -16.70 -22.43
CA GLU A 265 -14.46 -17.85 -22.66
C GLU A 265 -13.72 -18.98 -23.40
N LYS A 266 -12.96 -18.67 -24.47
CA LYS A 266 -12.19 -19.63 -25.24
C LYS A 266 -11.08 -20.31 -24.44
N ASN A 267 -10.51 -19.62 -23.46
CA ASN A 267 -9.36 -20.10 -22.70
C ASN A 267 -9.69 -20.50 -21.26
N LYS A 268 -10.96 -20.42 -20.86
CA LYS A 268 -11.41 -20.74 -19.48
C LYS A 268 -10.92 -22.10 -19.02
N ASP A 269 -10.99 -23.10 -19.89
CA ASP A 269 -10.66 -24.48 -19.59
C ASP A 269 -9.22 -24.90 -19.97
N TYR A 270 -8.36 -23.95 -20.29
CA TYR A 270 -6.95 -24.26 -20.56
C TYR A 270 -6.31 -24.94 -19.33
N ASN A 271 -5.75 -26.13 -19.54
CA ASN A 271 -5.17 -26.94 -18.48
C ASN A 271 -3.68 -26.63 -18.28
N GLY A 272 -3.38 -25.57 -17.56
CA GLY A 272 -2.03 -25.14 -17.24
C GLY A 272 -2.00 -23.65 -16.85
N PRO A 273 -0.83 -23.09 -16.58
CA PRO A 273 -0.69 -21.68 -16.31
C PRO A 273 -0.82 -20.88 -17.61
N LEU A 274 -1.68 -19.89 -17.59
CA LEU A 274 -1.97 -18.98 -18.71
C LEU A 274 -1.78 -17.55 -18.28
N LEU A 275 -1.07 -16.75 -19.07
CA LEU A 275 -1.01 -15.31 -18.92
C LEU A 275 -1.72 -14.64 -20.08
N ILE A 276 -2.74 -13.84 -19.80
CA ILE A 276 -3.41 -12.97 -20.76
C ILE A 276 -2.97 -11.53 -20.49
N HIS A 277 -2.30 -10.94 -21.48
CA HIS A 277 -1.84 -9.56 -21.43
C HIS A 277 -2.90 -8.65 -22.03
N VAL A 278 -3.38 -7.68 -21.27
CA VAL A 278 -4.37 -6.69 -21.72
C VAL A 278 -3.79 -5.28 -21.54
N ILE A 279 -4.04 -4.42 -22.53
CA ILE A 279 -3.63 -3.01 -22.49
C ILE A 279 -4.84 -2.18 -22.11
N THR A 280 -4.71 -1.40 -21.04
CA THR A 280 -5.76 -0.48 -20.59
C THR A 280 -5.25 0.96 -20.57
N LYS A 281 -6.17 1.91 -20.46
CA LYS A 281 -5.85 3.32 -20.33
C LYS A 281 -6.25 3.83 -18.95
N LYS A 282 -5.27 4.24 -18.15
CA LYS A 282 -5.50 4.85 -16.84
C LYS A 282 -6.35 6.12 -16.99
N GLY A 283 -7.45 6.21 -16.24
CA GLY A 283 -8.36 7.34 -16.33
C GLY A 283 -9.41 7.29 -17.44
N LYS A 284 -9.57 6.13 -18.13
CA LYS A 284 -10.49 5.93 -19.25
C LYS A 284 -11.88 6.49 -19.01
N GLY A 285 -12.36 7.32 -19.96
CA GLY A 285 -13.70 7.93 -19.92
C GLY A 285 -13.80 9.22 -19.11
N TYR A 286 -12.68 9.72 -18.56
CA TYR A 286 -12.60 11.04 -17.93
C TYR A 286 -11.35 11.79 -18.42
N GLU A 287 -11.55 12.76 -19.31
CA GLU A 287 -10.48 13.45 -20.07
C GLU A 287 -9.38 14.01 -19.16
N HIS A 288 -9.73 14.64 -18.03
CA HIS A 288 -8.75 15.18 -17.11
C HIS A 288 -7.85 14.10 -16.48
N ALA A 289 -8.40 12.90 -16.21
CA ALA A 289 -7.64 11.78 -15.69
C ALA A 289 -6.76 11.13 -16.77
N GLU A 290 -7.25 11.01 -18.00
CA GLU A 290 -6.49 10.49 -19.13
C GLU A 290 -5.29 11.38 -19.48
N ASN A 291 -5.44 12.71 -19.40
CA ASN A 291 -4.40 13.70 -19.68
C ASN A 291 -3.41 13.89 -18.53
N LYS A 292 -3.77 13.50 -17.29
CA LYS A 292 -2.94 13.64 -16.07
C LYS A 292 -2.90 12.31 -15.28
N PRO A 293 -2.29 11.25 -15.84
CA PRO A 293 -2.37 9.90 -15.24
C PRO A 293 -1.67 9.80 -13.87
N ILE A 294 -0.63 10.59 -13.61
CA ILE A 294 0.03 10.66 -12.29
C ILE A 294 -0.93 11.24 -11.26
N TRP A 295 -1.53 12.40 -11.54
CA TRP A 295 -2.52 13.02 -10.66
C TRP A 295 -3.70 12.07 -10.40
N SER A 296 -4.18 11.37 -11.43
CA SER A 296 -5.35 10.49 -11.32
C SER A 296 -5.10 9.20 -10.55
N HIS A 297 -3.86 8.89 -10.16
CA HIS A 297 -3.58 7.70 -9.34
C HIS A 297 -4.33 7.75 -8.00
N GLY A 298 -4.21 8.87 -7.29
CA GLY A 298 -4.92 9.10 -6.03
C GLY A 298 -5.27 10.57 -5.89
N VAL A 299 -6.56 10.89 -5.88
CA VAL A 299 -7.05 12.26 -5.88
C VAL A 299 -7.65 12.67 -4.54
N THR A 300 -7.51 13.94 -4.20
CA THR A 300 -8.35 14.62 -3.20
C THR A 300 -9.65 15.09 -3.85
N PRO A 301 -10.68 15.51 -3.09
CA PRO A 301 -11.92 16.03 -3.67
C PRO A 301 -11.68 17.09 -4.72
N PHE A 302 -12.37 16.98 -5.85
CA PHE A 302 -12.20 17.86 -7.02
C PHE A 302 -13.54 18.20 -7.67
N ASP A 303 -13.53 19.20 -8.53
CA ASP A 303 -14.67 19.60 -9.36
C ASP A 303 -14.66 18.80 -10.68
N ILE A 304 -15.78 18.10 -10.99
CA ILE A 304 -15.83 17.20 -12.14
C ILE A 304 -15.63 17.95 -13.47
N PRO A 305 -16.31 19.08 -13.76
CA PRO A 305 -16.16 19.78 -15.03
C PRO A 305 -14.75 20.30 -15.30
N SER A 306 -14.07 20.85 -14.30
CA SER A 306 -12.73 21.45 -14.46
C SER A 306 -11.58 20.49 -14.16
N GLY A 307 -11.81 19.41 -13.43
CA GLY A 307 -10.76 18.54 -12.91
C GLY A 307 -9.88 19.22 -11.83
N GLU A 308 -10.26 20.37 -11.34
CA GLU A 308 -9.48 21.12 -10.35
C GLU A 308 -9.73 20.63 -8.93
N VAL A 309 -8.64 20.45 -8.18
CA VAL A 309 -8.70 20.09 -6.75
C VAL A 309 -9.28 21.25 -5.95
N LYS A 310 -10.21 20.95 -5.06
CA LYS A 310 -10.77 21.94 -4.12
C LYS A 310 -9.67 22.40 -3.15
N LYS A 311 -9.21 23.64 -3.32
CA LYS A 311 -8.16 24.20 -2.47
C LYS A 311 -8.70 24.49 -1.06
N PRO A 312 -7.87 24.27 0.00
CA PRO A 312 -8.23 24.72 1.33
C PRO A 312 -8.49 26.24 1.35
N THR A 313 -9.47 26.69 2.10
CA THR A 313 -9.82 28.11 2.24
C THR A 313 -8.83 28.89 3.09
N THR A 314 -8.03 28.18 3.93
CA THR A 314 -7.01 28.77 4.78
C THR A 314 -5.62 28.32 4.33
N PRO A 315 -4.59 29.19 4.37
CA PRO A 315 -3.21 28.78 4.15
C PRO A 315 -2.82 27.63 5.09
N GLN A 316 -2.25 26.58 4.52
CA GLN A 316 -1.76 25.44 5.30
C GLN A 316 -0.25 25.58 5.50
N PRO A 317 0.29 25.14 6.65
CA PRO A 317 1.73 24.96 6.83
C PRO A 317 2.31 24.05 5.75
N PRO A 318 3.63 24.13 5.48
CA PRO A 318 4.28 23.23 4.54
C PRO A 318 4.11 21.77 5.02
N SER A 319 3.99 20.83 4.06
CA SER A 319 3.91 19.41 4.40
C SER A 319 5.27 18.89 4.87
N TYR A 320 5.27 17.87 5.75
CA TYR A 320 6.50 17.19 6.15
C TYR A 320 7.29 16.65 4.95
N THR A 321 6.63 16.05 3.98
CA THR A 321 7.23 15.59 2.71
C THR A 321 7.90 16.74 1.95
N GLY A 322 7.25 17.92 1.91
CA GLY A 322 7.80 19.11 1.27
C GLY A 322 9.06 19.63 1.98
N VAL A 323 9.02 19.72 3.31
CA VAL A 323 10.16 20.16 4.13
C VAL A 323 11.32 19.16 4.03
N PHE A 324 11.03 17.85 4.04
CA PHE A 324 12.05 16.82 3.80
C PHE A 324 12.74 17.03 2.45
N ALA A 325 11.98 17.16 1.37
CA ALA A 325 12.53 17.33 0.02
C ALA A 325 13.38 18.60 -0.11
N ASP A 326 12.88 19.73 0.38
CA ASP A 326 13.57 21.02 0.31
C ASP A 326 14.86 21.00 1.14
N THR A 327 14.85 20.36 2.33
CA THR A 327 16.03 20.18 3.18
C THR A 327 17.05 19.23 2.56
N LEU A 328 16.59 18.13 1.94
CA LEU A 328 17.47 17.22 1.24
C LEU A 328 18.20 17.90 0.08
N ILE A 329 17.50 18.75 -0.69
CA ILE A 329 18.07 19.56 -1.74
C ILE A 329 19.10 20.55 -1.18
N GLU A 330 18.81 21.19 -0.04
CA GLU A 330 19.71 22.12 0.64
C GLU A 330 21.04 21.40 1.02
N LEU A 331 20.95 20.23 1.65
CA LEU A 331 22.13 19.42 2.03
C LEU A 331 22.91 18.92 0.81
N ALA A 332 22.21 18.46 -0.23
CA ALA A 332 22.83 17.93 -1.44
C ALA A 332 23.54 18.98 -2.31
N LYS A 333 23.24 20.27 -2.13
CA LYS A 333 23.99 21.36 -2.77
C LYS A 333 25.41 21.47 -2.22
N SER A 334 25.60 21.18 -0.94
CA SER A 334 26.90 21.25 -0.28
C SER A 334 27.65 19.91 -0.25
N ASP A 335 26.95 18.78 -0.39
CA ASP A 335 27.54 17.45 -0.38
C ASP A 335 27.14 16.64 -1.63
N PRO A 336 28.06 16.47 -2.61
CA PRO A 336 27.77 15.74 -3.84
C PRO A 336 27.64 14.22 -3.63
N LYS A 337 27.96 13.69 -2.47
CA LYS A 337 27.83 12.27 -2.13
C LYS A 337 26.41 11.89 -1.78
N ILE A 338 25.53 12.85 -1.49
CA ILE A 338 24.12 12.59 -1.18
C ILE A 338 23.40 12.16 -2.46
N VAL A 339 22.80 10.98 -2.42
CA VAL A 339 21.96 10.39 -3.46
C VAL A 339 20.63 9.94 -2.86
N ALA A 340 19.56 9.99 -3.66
CA ALA A 340 18.20 9.68 -3.21
C ALA A 340 17.64 8.49 -3.98
N ILE A 341 16.95 7.59 -3.27
CA ILE A 341 16.36 6.36 -3.80
C ILE A 341 14.91 6.29 -3.35
N THR A 342 13.99 5.88 -4.23
CA THR A 342 12.59 5.60 -3.88
C THR A 342 12.06 4.40 -4.65
N GLY A 343 11.01 3.78 -4.14
CA GLY A 343 10.29 2.67 -4.76
C GLY A 343 9.00 3.14 -5.45
N ALA A 344 9.07 3.60 -6.69
CA ALA A 344 7.93 4.07 -7.51
C ALA A 344 7.13 5.25 -6.94
N MET A 345 7.71 6.01 -5.98
CA MET A 345 6.99 7.03 -5.22
C MET A 345 7.68 8.41 -5.22
N PRO A 346 8.19 8.93 -6.35
CA PRO A 346 8.92 10.19 -6.36
C PRO A 346 8.07 11.37 -5.85
N GLU A 347 6.81 11.51 -6.29
CA GLU A 347 5.93 12.58 -5.83
C GLU A 347 5.49 12.35 -4.38
N GLY A 348 5.22 11.10 -4.01
CA GLY A 348 4.76 10.71 -2.68
C GLY A 348 5.79 10.97 -1.59
N THR A 349 7.08 10.90 -1.91
CA THR A 349 8.21 11.17 -1.01
C THR A 349 8.83 12.55 -1.22
N GLY A 350 8.35 13.33 -2.21
CA GLY A 350 8.89 14.65 -2.58
C GLY A 350 10.19 14.58 -3.39
N LEU A 351 10.65 13.39 -3.76
CA LEU A 351 11.88 13.22 -4.54
C LEU A 351 11.74 13.65 -6.01
N ASP A 352 10.53 13.93 -6.51
CA ASP A 352 10.33 14.60 -7.79
C ASP A 352 11.00 15.98 -7.85
N LYS A 353 11.01 16.70 -6.71
CA LYS A 353 11.75 17.97 -6.58
C LYS A 353 13.26 17.74 -6.61
N PHE A 354 13.74 16.71 -5.89
CA PHE A 354 15.15 16.35 -5.87
C PHE A 354 15.63 15.92 -7.25
N ALA A 355 14.86 15.12 -7.98
CA ALA A 355 15.16 14.70 -9.35
C ALA A 355 15.30 15.89 -10.33
N LYS A 356 14.47 16.93 -10.16
CA LYS A 356 14.59 18.18 -10.96
C LYS A 356 15.88 18.94 -10.65
N ALA A 357 16.32 18.94 -9.38
CA ALA A 357 17.55 19.62 -8.97
C ALA A 357 18.82 18.80 -9.28
N PHE A 358 18.74 17.48 -9.16
CA PHE A 358 19.87 16.56 -9.29
C PHE A 358 19.45 15.26 -10.02
N PRO A 359 19.20 15.32 -11.35
CA PRO A 359 18.68 14.18 -12.10
C PRO A 359 19.56 12.93 -12.04
N ASP A 360 20.88 13.09 -12.01
CA ASP A 360 21.84 11.99 -11.99
C ASP A 360 22.07 11.40 -10.58
N ARG A 361 21.42 11.94 -9.55
CA ARG A 361 21.55 11.49 -8.15
C ARG A 361 20.24 11.00 -7.54
N MET A 362 19.21 10.86 -8.35
CA MET A 362 17.90 10.31 -7.94
C MET A 362 17.65 9.01 -8.69
N PHE A 363 17.26 7.97 -7.94
CA PHE A 363 17.01 6.64 -8.46
C PHE A 363 15.61 6.20 -8.05
N ASP A 364 14.74 6.02 -9.02
CA ASP A 364 13.48 5.29 -8.85
C ASP A 364 13.74 3.84 -9.25
N VAL A 365 13.52 2.91 -8.33
CA VAL A 365 13.77 1.48 -8.54
C VAL A 365 12.51 0.69 -8.91
N GLY A 366 11.38 1.36 -9.11
CA GLY A 366 10.08 0.70 -9.24
C GLY A 366 9.57 0.19 -7.89
N ILE A 367 8.55 -0.66 -7.89
CA ILE A 367 8.01 -1.24 -6.64
C ILE A 367 8.92 -2.39 -6.20
N ALA A 368 10.11 -2.03 -5.66
CA ALA A 368 11.17 -2.97 -5.30
C ALA A 368 11.97 -2.44 -4.09
N GLU A 369 11.31 -2.38 -2.94
CA GLU A 369 11.89 -1.83 -1.71
C GLU A 369 13.10 -2.62 -1.22
N GLU A 370 13.10 -3.94 -1.40
CA GLU A 370 14.23 -4.82 -1.08
C GLU A 370 15.47 -4.40 -1.89
N HIS A 371 15.29 -4.19 -3.21
CA HIS A 371 16.36 -3.71 -4.07
C HIS A 371 16.81 -2.30 -3.68
N ALA A 372 15.89 -1.41 -3.34
CA ALA A 372 16.21 -0.04 -2.91
C ALA A 372 17.19 -0.04 -1.73
N VAL A 373 16.96 -0.88 -0.73
CA VAL A 373 17.78 -0.96 0.47
C VAL A 373 19.15 -1.57 0.18
N THR A 374 19.20 -2.71 -0.51
CA THR A 374 20.48 -3.34 -0.89
C THR A 374 21.31 -2.43 -1.80
N PHE A 375 20.66 -1.74 -2.75
CA PHE A 375 21.30 -0.79 -3.64
C PHE A 375 21.89 0.41 -2.88
N ALA A 376 21.15 0.94 -1.89
CA ALA A 376 21.65 1.96 -0.97
C ALA A 376 22.89 1.47 -0.19
N GLY A 377 22.83 0.24 0.35
CA GLY A 377 23.96 -0.40 1.02
C GLY A 377 25.19 -0.47 0.12
N GLY A 378 25.02 -0.94 -1.13
CA GLY A 378 26.07 -1.00 -2.12
C GLY A 378 26.72 0.37 -2.40
N MET A 379 25.92 1.43 -2.55
CA MET A 379 26.42 2.80 -2.71
C MET A 379 27.19 3.30 -1.48
N ALA A 380 26.68 2.99 -0.28
CA ALA A 380 27.34 3.40 0.97
C ALA A 380 28.72 2.77 1.13
N THR A 381 28.94 1.51 0.69
CA THR A 381 30.27 0.86 0.70
C THR A 381 31.30 1.62 -0.14
N GLN A 382 30.85 2.40 -1.12
CA GLN A 382 31.73 3.22 -1.99
C GLN A 382 31.80 4.69 -1.53
N GLY A 383 31.35 4.97 -0.30
CA GLY A 383 31.45 6.29 0.34
C GLY A 383 30.39 7.29 -0.12
N MET A 384 29.34 6.86 -0.80
CA MET A 384 28.16 7.69 -1.04
C MET A 384 27.32 7.79 0.23
N LYS A 385 26.42 8.78 0.29
CA LYS A 385 25.49 9.01 1.38
C LYS A 385 24.04 8.83 0.86
N PRO A 386 23.56 7.59 0.75
CA PRO A 386 22.24 7.35 0.21
C PRO A 386 21.14 7.62 1.24
N VAL A 387 20.04 8.22 0.76
CA VAL A 387 18.76 8.25 1.46
C VAL A 387 17.75 7.40 0.71
N ALA A 388 17.21 6.38 1.37
CA ALA A 388 16.10 5.58 0.90
C ALA A 388 14.80 6.18 1.46
N ALA A 389 14.07 6.93 0.63
CA ALA A 389 12.80 7.54 0.99
C ALA A 389 11.66 6.59 0.59
N ILE A 390 11.11 5.93 1.58
CA ILE A 390 10.11 4.86 1.45
C ILE A 390 9.01 5.10 2.49
N TYR A 391 7.75 4.80 2.16
CA TYR A 391 6.69 4.88 3.18
C TYR A 391 6.96 3.87 4.30
N SER A 392 6.71 4.28 5.54
CA SER A 392 6.99 3.48 6.73
C SER A 392 6.44 2.05 6.62
N THR A 393 5.19 1.89 6.20
CA THR A 393 4.58 0.56 6.02
C THR A 393 5.26 -0.26 4.93
N PHE A 394 5.75 0.35 3.84
CA PHE A 394 6.37 -0.38 2.72
C PHE A 394 7.80 -0.82 3.02
N LEU A 395 8.51 -0.13 3.92
CA LEU A 395 9.85 -0.58 4.35
C LEU A 395 9.81 -1.95 5.07
N GLN A 396 8.67 -2.37 5.61
CA GLN A 396 8.51 -3.71 6.20
C GLN A 396 8.90 -4.82 5.21
N ARG A 397 8.71 -4.61 3.90
CA ARG A 397 9.10 -5.56 2.84
C ARG A 397 10.61 -5.78 2.78
N ALA A 398 11.40 -4.76 3.13
CA ALA A 398 12.85 -4.79 3.09
C ALA A 398 13.51 -4.97 4.47
N PHE A 399 12.81 -5.55 5.44
CA PHE A 399 13.32 -5.74 6.81
C PHE A 399 14.63 -6.52 6.84
N ASP A 400 14.71 -7.63 6.08
CA ASP A 400 15.92 -8.45 5.99
C ASP A 400 17.09 -7.66 5.38
N GLN A 401 16.84 -6.86 4.33
CA GLN A 401 17.88 -6.05 3.68
C GLN A 401 18.37 -4.92 4.59
N VAL A 402 17.49 -4.32 5.40
CA VAL A 402 17.93 -3.36 6.43
C VAL A 402 18.86 -4.03 7.43
N PHE A 403 18.55 -5.25 7.87
CA PHE A 403 19.38 -6.03 8.78
C PHE A 403 20.68 -6.48 8.13
N HIS A 404 20.57 -7.29 7.08
CA HIS A 404 21.69 -8.03 6.50
C HIS A 404 22.61 -7.11 5.65
N ASP A 405 22.01 -6.26 4.79
CA ASP A 405 22.77 -5.52 3.78
C ASP A 405 23.20 -4.13 4.26
N VAL A 406 22.69 -3.67 5.41
CA VAL A 406 23.00 -2.33 5.94
C VAL A 406 23.46 -2.40 7.40
N ALA A 407 22.64 -2.90 8.33
CA ALA A 407 22.91 -2.78 9.76
C ALA A 407 24.11 -3.62 10.21
N ILE A 408 24.26 -4.89 9.77
CA ILE A 408 25.41 -5.74 10.12
C ILE A 408 26.74 -5.09 9.70
N MET A 409 26.74 -4.40 8.56
CA MET A 409 27.93 -3.75 8.02
C MET A 409 28.14 -2.31 8.54
N ASP A 410 27.23 -1.82 9.38
CA ASP A 410 27.22 -0.45 9.92
C ASP A 410 27.30 0.64 8.85
N LEU A 411 26.56 0.46 7.74
CA LEU A 411 26.62 1.37 6.61
C LEU A 411 25.76 2.62 6.84
N PRO A 412 26.25 3.83 6.54
CA PRO A 412 25.54 5.09 6.81
C PRO A 412 24.42 5.36 5.79
N VAL A 413 23.43 4.49 5.75
CA VAL A 413 22.22 4.65 4.96
C VAL A 413 21.15 5.38 5.79
N VAL A 414 20.52 6.40 5.19
CA VAL A 414 19.40 7.12 5.82
C VAL A 414 18.08 6.54 5.29
N PHE A 415 17.25 6.01 6.19
CA PHE A 415 15.89 5.58 5.89
C PHE A 415 14.91 6.70 6.24
N ALA A 416 14.44 7.45 5.24
CA ALA A 416 13.44 8.50 5.40
C ALA A 416 12.04 7.89 5.26
N LEU A 417 11.37 7.72 6.41
CA LEU A 417 10.10 6.99 6.51
C LEU A 417 8.93 7.97 6.50
N ASP A 418 8.40 8.22 5.31
CA ASP A 418 7.19 9.02 5.14
C ASP A 418 5.94 8.22 5.55
N ARG A 419 4.85 8.87 5.93
CA ARG A 419 3.60 8.27 6.41
C ARG A 419 3.78 7.40 7.67
N ALA A 420 4.72 7.74 8.53
CA ALA A 420 4.84 7.10 9.82
C ALA A 420 3.64 7.44 10.73
N GLY A 421 3.22 6.50 11.57
CA GLY A 421 2.01 6.62 12.38
C GLY A 421 0.73 6.36 11.58
N ILE A 422 -0.35 7.01 11.96
CA ILE A 422 -1.68 6.86 11.33
C ILE A 422 -1.69 7.58 9.99
N ALA A 423 -1.63 6.80 8.88
CA ALA A 423 -1.66 7.36 7.53
C ALA A 423 -3.07 7.80 7.08
N GLY A 424 -4.13 7.22 7.63
CA GLY A 424 -5.51 7.66 7.43
C GLY A 424 -6.37 6.72 6.58
N GLN A 425 -6.93 7.23 5.50
CA GLN A 425 -8.02 6.61 4.74
C GLN A 425 -7.67 5.29 4.02
N ASP A 426 -6.40 4.96 3.86
CA ASP A 426 -5.96 3.73 3.21
C ASP A 426 -5.86 2.54 4.18
N GLY A 427 -6.03 2.81 5.49
CA GLY A 427 -6.24 1.80 6.52
C GLY A 427 -5.00 0.96 6.87
N PRO A 428 -5.21 -0.26 7.39
CA PRO A 428 -4.18 -1.05 8.07
C PRO A 428 -2.97 -1.37 7.20
N THR A 429 -3.12 -1.42 5.89
CA THR A 429 -2.03 -1.68 4.95
C THR A 429 -1.12 -0.47 4.72
N HIS A 430 -1.53 0.73 5.16
CA HIS A 430 -0.81 1.98 4.91
C HIS A 430 -0.38 2.70 6.19
N HIS A 431 -0.87 2.29 7.37
CA HIS A 431 -0.40 2.85 8.63
C HIS A 431 1.05 2.45 8.93
N GLY A 432 1.89 3.43 9.21
CA GLY A 432 3.29 3.24 9.58
C GLY A 432 3.47 3.14 11.09
N ILE A 433 2.84 2.17 11.74
CA ILE A 433 2.80 2.05 13.20
C ILE A 433 3.81 1.05 13.78
N TYR A 434 4.49 0.27 12.94
CA TYR A 434 5.38 -0.80 13.39
C TYR A 434 6.87 -0.47 13.26
N ASP A 435 7.24 0.58 12.53
CA ASP A 435 8.64 0.93 12.21
C ASP A 435 9.51 1.13 13.46
N MET A 436 8.99 1.78 14.50
CA MET A 436 9.71 1.94 15.77
C MET A 436 10.04 0.58 16.39
N ALA A 437 9.11 -0.37 16.34
CA ALA A 437 9.28 -1.68 16.96
C ALA A 437 10.35 -2.52 16.25
N TYR A 438 10.30 -2.59 14.92
CA TYR A 438 11.20 -3.49 14.17
C TYR A 438 12.57 -2.89 13.86
N LEU A 439 12.71 -1.55 13.79
CA LEU A 439 14.03 -0.94 13.50
C LEU A 439 14.92 -0.84 14.74
N ARG A 440 14.34 -0.58 15.91
CA ARG A 440 15.13 -0.44 17.15
C ARG A 440 15.82 -1.72 17.61
N VAL A 441 15.47 -2.88 17.08
CA VAL A 441 16.11 -4.15 17.47
C VAL A 441 17.55 -4.28 16.97
N PHE A 442 17.94 -3.55 15.92
CA PHE A 442 19.32 -3.62 15.39
C PHE A 442 20.28 -2.82 16.28
N PRO A 443 21.47 -3.40 16.68
CA PRO A 443 22.36 -2.81 17.69
C PRO A 443 22.81 -1.37 17.37
N ASN A 444 23.18 -1.07 16.15
CA ASN A 444 23.77 0.20 15.69
C ASN A 444 22.80 1.14 14.96
N MET A 445 21.53 0.78 14.85
CA MET A 445 20.52 1.62 14.23
C MET A 445 20.21 2.84 15.10
N ILE A 446 20.25 4.03 14.51
CA ILE A 446 19.76 5.26 15.12
C ILE A 446 18.33 5.50 14.65
N CYS A 447 17.38 5.60 15.59
CA CYS A 447 15.96 5.78 15.27
C CYS A 447 15.45 7.11 15.81
N MET A 448 14.99 8.00 14.91
CA MET A 448 14.58 9.37 15.21
C MET A 448 13.15 9.65 14.79
N ALA A 449 12.45 10.51 15.55
CA ALA A 449 11.13 11.01 15.21
C ALA A 449 11.00 12.50 15.62
N PRO A 450 10.89 13.43 14.65
CA PRO A 450 10.81 14.86 14.92
C PRO A 450 9.45 15.26 15.49
N LYS A 451 9.43 16.19 16.44
CA LYS A 451 8.22 16.78 17.01
C LYS A 451 7.48 17.72 16.03
N ASP A 452 8.22 18.30 15.07
CA ASP A 452 7.72 19.25 14.09
C ASP A 452 8.63 19.30 12.84
N GLU A 453 8.23 20.09 11.85
CA GLU A 453 8.94 20.25 10.59
C GLU A 453 10.31 20.94 10.73
N ASN A 454 10.54 21.75 11.76
CA ASN A 454 11.86 22.34 11.99
C ASN A 454 12.84 21.30 12.53
N GLU A 455 12.39 20.47 13.49
CA GLU A 455 13.21 19.39 14.04
C GLU A 455 13.52 18.32 12.98
N LEU A 456 12.58 18.06 12.02
CA LEU A 456 12.82 17.19 10.86
C LEU A 456 14.06 17.63 10.06
N ARG A 457 14.21 18.93 9.82
CA ARG A 457 15.36 19.48 9.10
C ARG A 457 16.68 19.18 9.81
N HIS A 458 16.72 19.42 11.12
CA HIS A 458 17.90 19.16 11.95
C HIS A 458 18.23 17.68 12.05
N MET A 459 17.21 16.83 12.19
CA MET A 459 17.38 15.37 12.22
C MET A 459 17.87 14.81 10.88
N LEU A 460 17.45 15.35 9.74
CA LEU A 460 17.97 14.92 8.45
C LEU A 460 19.47 15.24 8.30
N LYS A 461 19.91 16.41 8.74
CA LYS A 461 21.35 16.73 8.81
C LYS A 461 22.08 15.77 9.75
N THR A 462 21.54 15.56 10.95
CA THR A 462 22.09 14.63 11.94
C THR A 462 22.25 13.22 11.37
N ALA A 463 21.26 12.73 10.62
CA ALA A 463 21.30 11.41 9.99
C ALA A 463 22.48 11.26 9.02
N PHE A 464 22.72 12.27 8.15
CA PHE A 464 23.85 12.23 7.20
C PHE A 464 25.23 12.41 7.87
N GLU A 465 25.29 12.96 9.07
CA GLU A 465 26.52 13.16 9.82
C GLU A 465 26.79 12.07 10.88
N SER A 466 25.82 11.19 11.12
CA SER A 466 25.91 10.14 12.15
C SER A 466 26.99 9.09 11.90
N GLY A 467 27.24 8.77 10.64
CA GLY A 467 28.14 7.70 10.23
C GLY A 467 27.58 6.28 10.42
N HIS A 468 26.32 6.14 10.84
CA HIS A 468 25.63 4.90 11.15
C HIS A 468 24.32 4.78 10.38
N PRO A 469 23.72 3.57 10.23
CA PRO A 469 22.40 3.42 9.67
C PRO A 469 21.38 4.16 10.53
N THR A 470 20.56 4.99 9.90
CA THR A 470 19.67 5.91 10.61
C THR A 470 18.27 5.88 10.01
N SER A 471 17.25 5.73 10.85
CA SER A 471 15.85 5.92 10.45
C SER A 471 15.31 7.25 10.96
N LEU A 472 14.63 7.98 10.08
CA LEU A 472 13.97 9.24 10.36
C LEU A 472 12.51 9.12 9.94
N ARG A 473 11.59 9.02 10.90
CA ARG A 473 10.16 8.81 10.66
C ARG A 473 9.37 10.11 10.82
N TYR A 474 8.47 10.41 9.90
CA TYR A 474 7.62 11.61 9.96
C TYR A 474 6.23 11.34 9.38
N PRO A 475 5.18 12.06 9.88
CA PRO A 475 3.79 11.77 9.54
C PRO A 475 3.42 12.28 8.14
N ARG A 476 2.31 11.77 7.61
CA ARG A 476 1.61 12.34 6.47
C ARG A 476 0.94 13.66 6.84
N GLY A 477 1.00 14.66 5.96
CA GLY A 477 0.23 15.89 6.08
C GLY A 477 1.07 17.13 6.31
N SER A 478 0.39 18.21 6.71
CA SER A 478 1.02 19.49 6.99
C SER A 478 1.78 19.47 8.30
N GLY A 479 2.85 20.26 8.37
CA GLY A 479 3.55 20.56 9.61
C GLY A 479 2.69 21.37 10.58
N ARG A 480 3.29 21.77 11.69
CA ARG A 480 2.63 22.56 12.75
C ARG A 480 2.62 24.06 12.44
N GLY A 481 3.36 24.51 11.44
CA GLY A 481 3.54 25.92 11.12
C GLY A 481 4.56 26.62 11.99
N VAL A 482 5.52 25.87 12.56
CA VAL A 482 6.59 26.45 13.36
C VAL A 482 7.57 27.23 12.48
N LYS A 483 8.21 28.25 13.08
CA LYS A 483 9.26 28.99 12.38
C LYS A 483 10.45 28.08 12.13
N LEU A 484 10.88 27.97 10.87
CA LEU A 484 12.07 27.22 10.50
C LEU A 484 13.33 28.03 10.82
N ASP A 485 14.32 27.35 11.42
CA ASP A 485 15.62 27.96 11.68
C ASP A 485 16.35 28.27 10.35
N PRO A 486 17.06 29.39 10.28
CA PRO A 486 17.78 29.76 9.04
C PRO A 486 18.93 28.79 8.73
N GLU A 487 19.54 28.20 9.75
CA GLU A 487 20.68 27.28 9.62
C GLU A 487 20.33 25.90 10.14
N LEU A 488 20.77 24.88 9.40
CA LEU A 488 20.66 23.49 9.81
C LEU A 488 21.69 23.17 10.91
N GLN A 489 21.24 22.54 11.98
CA GLN A 489 22.08 22.10 13.09
C GLN A 489 22.03 20.58 13.24
N SER A 490 23.14 19.97 13.64
CA SER A 490 23.14 18.58 14.05
C SER A 490 22.71 18.47 15.50
N LEU A 491 21.77 17.59 15.77
CA LEU A 491 21.32 17.32 17.12
C LEU A 491 22.25 16.30 17.80
N PRO A 492 22.56 16.47 19.09
CA PRO A 492 23.31 15.45 19.82
C PRO A 492 22.54 14.12 19.84
N ILE A 493 23.15 13.06 19.32
CA ILE A 493 22.53 11.73 19.22
C ILE A 493 22.21 11.21 20.63
N GLY A 494 20.99 10.70 20.82
CA GLY A 494 20.51 10.19 22.09
C GLY A 494 20.22 11.29 23.14
N LYS A 495 20.04 12.54 22.73
CA LYS A 495 19.66 13.63 23.63
C LYS A 495 18.25 14.14 23.34
N GLY A 496 17.39 14.01 24.35
CA GLY A 496 16.04 14.57 24.36
C GLY A 496 16.03 16.06 24.69
N GLU A 497 14.83 16.61 24.82
CA GLU A 497 14.58 18.02 25.14
C GLU A 497 13.45 18.15 26.16
N VAL A 498 13.69 18.90 27.22
CA VAL A 498 12.64 19.22 28.20
C VAL A 498 11.84 20.41 27.68
N LEU A 499 10.57 20.19 27.38
CA LEU A 499 9.68 21.24 26.88
C LEU A 499 8.88 21.90 28.00
N ARG A 500 8.64 21.16 29.08
CA ARG A 500 7.91 21.65 30.25
C ARG A 500 8.47 20.97 31.51
N GLU A 501 8.75 21.74 32.53
CA GLU A 501 9.04 21.21 33.89
C GLU A 501 7.72 20.91 34.62
N GLY A 502 7.76 20.04 35.61
CA GLY A 502 6.63 19.66 36.43
C GLY A 502 7.08 19.05 37.77
N ASN A 503 6.13 18.80 38.66
CA ASN A 503 6.40 18.25 39.99
C ASN A 503 5.55 17.03 40.36
N SER A 504 4.63 16.61 39.50
CA SER A 504 3.66 15.54 39.79
C SER A 504 3.99 14.24 39.07
N GLY A 505 4.63 14.28 37.92
CA GLY A 505 5.00 13.18 37.07
C GLY A 505 5.60 13.65 35.74
N VAL A 506 5.89 12.72 34.82
CA VAL A 506 6.49 13.05 33.55
C VAL A 506 5.79 12.34 32.41
N ILE A 507 5.64 13.05 31.29
CA ILE A 507 5.25 12.51 29.97
C ILE A 507 6.49 12.52 29.09
N PHE A 508 6.94 11.34 28.66
CA PHE A 508 7.87 11.19 27.55
C PHE A 508 7.08 11.01 26.28
N ALA A 509 7.14 11.96 25.36
CA ALA A 509 6.47 11.91 24.09
C ALA A 509 7.48 11.84 22.95
N ILE A 510 7.05 11.24 21.81
CA ILE A 510 7.91 11.09 20.65
C ILE A 510 7.18 11.47 19.34
N GLY A 511 7.91 12.15 18.45
CA GLY A 511 7.40 12.48 17.12
C GLY A 511 6.17 13.39 17.15
N ASN A 512 5.18 13.09 16.34
CA ASN A 512 3.97 13.90 16.18
C ASN A 512 3.18 14.09 17.48
N GLU A 513 3.38 13.22 18.49
CA GLU A 513 2.64 13.24 19.74
C GLU A 513 3.23 14.19 20.80
N VAL A 514 4.36 14.82 20.51
CA VAL A 514 5.03 15.74 21.46
C VAL A 514 4.18 16.98 21.72
N TRP A 515 3.68 17.63 20.68
CA TRP A 515 2.85 18.85 20.89
C TRP A 515 1.48 18.55 21.51
N PRO A 516 0.75 17.48 21.13
CA PRO A 516 -0.42 17.04 21.88
C PRO A 516 -0.14 16.78 23.37
N ALA A 517 1.02 16.20 23.70
CA ALA A 517 1.42 15.97 25.10
C ALA A 517 1.68 17.29 25.86
N VAL A 518 2.29 18.30 25.21
CA VAL A 518 2.47 19.64 25.81
C VAL A 518 1.10 20.29 26.10
N GLN A 519 0.20 20.27 25.12
CA GLN A 519 -1.16 20.79 25.28
C GLN A 519 -1.94 20.05 26.38
N ALA A 520 -1.79 18.73 26.46
CA ALA A 520 -2.39 17.94 27.54
C ALA A 520 -1.85 18.35 28.92
N ALA A 521 -0.54 18.60 29.02
CA ALA A 521 0.07 19.08 30.27
C ALA A 521 -0.44 20.48 30.66
N ASP A 522 -0.72 21.36 29.70
CA ASP A 522 -1.34 22.66 29.97
C ASP A 522 -2.78 22.52 30.48
N LEU A 523 -3.57 21.60 29.94
CA LEU A 523 -4.91 21.28 30.45
C LEU A 523 -4.87 20.74 31.86
N LEU A 524 -3.90 19.87 32.17
CA LEU A 524 -3.72 19.28 33.53
C LEU A 524 -3.25 20.33 34.55
N ALA A 525 -2.38 21.23 34.14
CA ALA A 525 -1.91 22.33 35.03
C ALA A 525 -3.04 23.25 35.46
N ALA A 526 -3.99 23.54 34.57
CA ALA A 526 -5.19 24.32 34.93
C ALA A 526 -6.04 23.65 36.02
N GLU A 527 -5.85 22.36 36.27
CA GLU A 527 -6.49 21.57 37.32
C GLU A 527 -5.56 21.32 38.53
N GLY A 528 -4.36 21.92 38.54
CA GLY A 528 -3.37 21.77 39.62
C GLY A 528 -2.49 20.53 39.52
N LEU A 529 -2.49 19.84 38.38
CA LEU A 529 -1.64 18.66 38.10
C LEU A 529 -0.48 19.05 37.18
N GLU A 530 0.66 19.42 37.78
CA GLU A 530 1.84 19.88 37.04
C GLU A 530 2.71 18.69 36.60
N VAL A 531 2.56 18.25 35.34
CA VAL A 531 3.37 17.18 34.74
C VAL A 531 4.48 17.75 33.87
N ALA A 532 5.68 17.18 33.96
CA ALA A 532 6.78 17.49 33.06
C ALA A 532 6.52 16.85 31.68
N VAL A 533 7.04 17.50 30.61
CA VAL A 533 6.98 16.96 29.25
C VAL A 533 8.37 16.93 28.64
N VAL A 534 8.78 15.75 28.17
CA VAL A 534 10.06 15.49 27.54
C VAL A 534 9.80 15.05 26.08
N ASN A 535 10.35 15.78 25.12
CA ASN A 535 10.51 15.33 23.74
C ASN A 535 11.68 14.34 23.70
N ALA A 536 11.40 13.07 23.50
CA ALA A 536 12.43 12.05 23.50
C ALA A 536 13.36 12.13 22.28
N ARG A 537 12.90 12.67 21.12
CA ARG A 537 13.63 12.76 19.84
C ARG A 537 14.05 11.42 19.26
N PHE A 538 14.62 10.55 20.09
CA PHE A 538 15.21 9.27 19.70
C PHE A 538 14.46 8.11 20.35
N ILE A 539 14.10 7.12 19.53
CA ILE A 539 13.68 5.80 20.01
C ILE A 539 14.92 5.00 20.41
N LYS A 540 16.02 5.24 19.68
CA LYS A 540 17.33 4.62 19.91
C LYS A 540 18.46 5.52 19.35
N PRO A 541 19.51 5.80 20.14
CA PRO A 541 19.59 5.55 21.58
C PRO A 541 18.69 6.51 22.38
N LEU A 542 18.26 6.09 23.56
CA LEU A 542 17.50 6.91 24.49
C LEU A 542 18.42 7.81 25.33
N ASP A 543 17.88 8.91 25.88
CA ASP A 543 18.60 9.81 26.79
C ASP A 543 18.60 9.29 28.22
N ASP A 544 19.69 8.63 28.61
CA ASP A 544 19.86 8.08 29.96
C ASP A 544 19.83 9.13 31.06
N GLU A 545 20.28 10.36 30.78
CA GLU A 545 20.30 11.43 31.77
C GLU A 545 18.87 11.90 32.09
N LEU A 546 18.06 12.11 31.06
CA LEU A 546 16.66 12.48 31.27
C LEU A 546 15.84 11.33 31.89
N ILE A 547 16.10 10.09 31.47
CA ILE A 547 15.47 8.90 32.08
C ILE A 547 15.81 8.83 33.56
N LYS A 548 17.09 8.87 33.95
CA LYS A 548 17.52 8.87 35.33
C LYS A 548 16.89 10.02 36.10
N ARG A 549 16.97 11.26 35.58
CA ARG A 549 16.41 12.44 36.19
C ARG A 549 14.93 12.26 36.52
N TYR A 550 14.11 11.97 35.55
CA TYR A 550 12.66 12.00 35.74
C TYR A 550 12.08 10.70 36.29
N CYS A 551 12.64 9.53 35.93
CA CYS A 551 12.15 8.25 36.43
C CYS A 551 12.62 7.93 37.88
N THR A 552 13.62 8.64 38.40
CA THR A 552 13.93 8.59 39.82
C THR A 552 13.19 9.66 40.63
N MET A 553 12.88 10.80 39.97
CA MET A 553 12.13 11.89 40.63
C MET A 553 10.64 11.54 40.78
N PHE A 554 10.06 10.86 39.83
CA PHE A 554 8.62 10.59 39.77
C PHE A 554 8.30 9.10 39.74
N ALA A 555 7.38 8.69 40.61
CA ALA A 555 6.86 7.33 40.61
C ALA A 555 5.86 7.06 39.44
N ARG A 556 5.46 8.09 38.69
CA ARG A 556 4.49 8.01 37.57
C ARG A 556 5.12 8.54 36.30
N VAL A 557 5.27 7.64 35.34
CA VAL A 557 5.83 7.92 34.02
C VAL A 557 4.81 7.55 32.98
N ILE A 558 4.54 8.49 32.08
CA ILE A 558 3.65 8.32 30.94
C ILE A 558 4.48 8.34 29.66
N THR A 559 4.18 7.45 28.70
CA THR A 559 4.75 7.52 27.36
C THR A 559 3.65 7.75 26.34
N VAL A 560 3.94 8.57 25.31
CA VAL A 560 2.99 8.86 24.23
C VAL A 560 3.68 8.66 22.89
N GLU A 561 3.09 7.79 22.05
CA GLU A 561 3.64 7.42 20.75
C GLU A 561 2.54 7.13 19.72
N GLU A 562 2.67 7.62 18.49
CA GLU A 562 1.83 7.22 17.35
C GLU A 562 2.45 5.96 16.68
N GLY A 563 2.40 4.86 17.41
CA GLY A 563 2.98 3.57 17.05
C GLY A 563 2.43 2.44 17.92
N SER A 564 2.76 1.19 17.56
CA SER A 564 2.37 0.02 18.33
C SER A 564 2.98 0.06 19.74
N LEU A 565 2.16 -0.15 20.75
CA LEU A 565 2.63 -0.31 22.13
C LEU A 565 3.51 -1.55 22.32
N ALA A 566 3.29 -2.57 21.49
CA ALA A 566 4.14 -3.76 21.47
C ALA A 566 5.47 -3.45 20.78
N GLY A 567 6.55 -3.46 21.55
CA GLY A 567 7.91 -3.21 21.04
C GLY A 567 8.22 -1.75 20.65
N GLY A 568 7.28 -0.80 20.79
CA GLY A 568 7.44 0.60 20.44
C GLY A 568 8.33 1.41 21.40
N PHE A 569 8.15 2.73 21.38
CA PHE A 569 8.93 3.68 22.19
C PHE A 569 8.73 3.48 23.69
N GLY A 570 7.48 3.33 24.14
CA GLY A 570 7.20 3.11 25.57
C GLY A 570 7.80 1.81 26.09
N ALA A 571 7.82 0.75 25.29
CA ALA A 571 8.50 -0.49 25.61
C ALA A 571 10.03 -0.27 25.73
N ALA A 572 10.64 0.47 24.80
CA ALA A 572 12.07 0.80 24.85
C ALA A 572 12.43 1.59 26.13
N LEU A 573 11.58 2.54 26.54
CA LEU A 573 11.80 3.31 27.76
C LEU A 573 11.74 2.41 29.00
N MET A 574 10.77 1.50 29.09
CA MET A 574 10.64 0.54 30.17
C MET A 574 11.88 -0.38 30.31
N GLU A 575 12.29 -0.97 29.18
CA GLU A 575 13.50 -1.80 29.07
C GLU A 575 14.75 -1.03 29.55
N ARG A 576 14.83 0.26 29.14
CA ARG A 576 15.97 1.08 29.53
C ARG A 576 15.96 1.43 31.03
N CYS A 577 14.80 1.69 31.61
CA CYS A 577 14.67 1.87 33.07
C CYS A 577 15.16 0.63 33.86
N GLU A 578 14.75 -0.57 33.39
CA GLU A 578 15.23 -1.82 34.02
C GLU A 578 16.75 -1.94 33.92
N GLN A 579 17.35 -1.72 32.75
CA GLN A 579 18.81 -1.75 32.56
C GLN A 579 19.56 -0.73 33.42
N LEU A 580 18.93 0.40 33.74
CA LEU A 580 19.48 1.44 34.62
C LEU A 580 19.23 1.18 36.10
N GLY A 581 18.56 0.08 36.45
CA GLY A 581 18.23 -0.28 37.83
C GLY A 581 17.13 0.57 38.46
N ILE A 582 16.24 1.16 37.64
CA ILE A 582 15.11 1.98 38.10
C ILE A 582 13.86 1.09 38.19
N SER A 583 13.44 0.72 39.40
CA SER A 583 12.37 -0.26 39.67
C SER A 583 11.08 0.35 40.24
N ASP A 584 11.14 1.50 40.92
CA ASP A 584 10.00 2.07 41.65
C ASP A 584 9.14 3.01 40.79
N VAL A 585 8.94 2.64 39.50
CA VAL A 585 8.22 3.45 38.53
C VAL A 585 6.99 2.70 38.03
N ARG A 586 5.85 3.38 38.00
CA ARG A 586 4.63 2.93 37.33
C ARG A 586 4.53 3.60 35.98
N PHE A 587 4.42 2.78 34.94
CA PHE A 587 4.27 3.25 33.60
C PHE A 587 2.80 3.24 33.16
N HIS A 588 2.42 4.26 32.41
CA HIS A 588 1.21 4.26 31.58
C HIS A 588 1.58 4.62 30.15
N ARG A 589 1.30 3.69 29.21
CA ARG A 589 1.65 3.88 27.80
C ARG A 589 0.41 4.27 27.02
N ILE A 590 0.51 5.33 26.21
CA ILE A 590 -0.53 5.81 25.31
C ILE A 590 0.00 5.63 23.89
N GLY A 591 -0.71 4.86 23.06
CA GLY A 591 -0.32 4.51 21.70
C GLY A 591 -1.32 3.52 21.10
N ILE A 592 -0.94 2.87 20.03
CA ILE A 592 -1.80 1.88 19.36
C ILE A 592 -1.70 0.54 20.10
N PRO A 593 -2.84 0.02 20.63
CA PRO A 593 -2.88 -1.28 21.29
C PRO A 593 -2.64 -2.42 20.30
N ASP A 594 -2.72 -3.68 20.78
CA ASP A 594 -2.53 -4.88 19.96
C ASP A 594 -3.76 -5.14 19.05
N GLU A 595 -3.95 -4.24 18.09
CA GLU A 595 -5.01 -4.33 17.08
C GLU A 595 -4.60 -3.67 15.76
N TYR A 596 -5.29 -4.02 14.66
CA TYR A 596 -5.12 -3.34 13.39
C TYR A 596 -5.98 -2.07 13.32
N VAL A 597 -5.34 -0.92 13.09
CA VAL A 597 -6.03 0.36 12.91
C VAL A 597 -6.81 0.36 11.60
N HIS A 598 -8.11 0.57 11.66
CA HIS A 598 -8.97 0.66 10.48
C HIS A 598 -8.72 1.96 9.69
N HIS A 599 -9.35 2.06 8.51
CA HIS A 599 -9.28 3.26 7.68
C HIS A 599 -10.21 4.37 8.22
N GLY A 600 -9.81 5.63 8.00
CA GLY A 600 -10.57 6.81 8.42
C GLY A 600 -9.75 8.09 8.30
N ALA A 601 -10.33 9.23 8.62
CA ALA A 601 -9.58 10.48 8.73
C ALA A 601 -8.60 10.41 9.90
N GLN A 602 -7.41 11.00 9.75
CA GLN A 602 -6.34 10.90 10.76
C GLN A 602 -6.75 11.44 12.13
N ASP A 603 -7.49 12.56 12.18
CA ASP A 603 -7.99 13.18 13.39
C ASP A 603 -9.01 12.29 14.12
N VAL A 604 -9.93 11.66 13.40
CA VAL A 604 -10.89 10.70 13.93
C VAL A 604 -10.18 9.50 14.53
N LEU A 605 -9.19 8.94 13.83
CA LEU A 605 -8.44 7.78 14.29
C LEU A 605 -7.55 8.14 15.49
N ARG A 606 -6.87 9.30 15.49
CA ARG A 606 -6.11 9.76 16.67
C ARG A 606 -7.00 9.96 17.88
N ALA A 607 -8.21 10.50 17.69
CA ALA A 607 -9.19 10.63 18.77
C ALA A 607 -9.65 9.27 19.32
N GLN A 608 -9.81 8.26 18.47
CA GLN A 608 -10.17 6.90 18.88
C GLN A 608 -9.12 6.27 19.80
N TYR A 609 -7.85 6.61 19.63
CA TYR A 609 -6.73 6.08 20.42
C TYR A 609 -6.23 7.05 21.49
N ASP A 610 -7.00 8.10 21.81
CA ASP A 610 -6.62 9.13 22.78
C ASP A 610 -5.29 9.85 22.46
N LEU A 611 -4.90 9.92 21.18
CA LEU A 611 -3.68 10.57 20.68
C LEU A 611 -3.91 12.06 20.34
N HIS A 612 -4.76 12.75 21.10
CA HIS A 612 -5.00 14.18 21.03
C HIS A 612 -4.93 14.77 22.46
N ALA A 613 -4.81 16.06 22.59
CA ALA A 613 -4.50 16.71 23.87
C ALA A 613 -5.48 16.33 25.00
N GLU A 614 -6.78 16.37 24.72
CA GLU A 614 -7.84 16.05 25.68
C GLU A 614 -7.83 14.56 26.07
N GLY A 615 -7.60 13.66 25.10
CA GLY A 615 -7.47 12.21 25.33
C GLY A 615 -6.27 11.89 26.19
N ILE A 616 -5.10 12.41 25.84
CA ILE A 616 -3.87 12.26 26.64
C ILE A 616 -4.09 12.79 28.06
N ALA A 617 -4.67 13.99 28.22
CA ALA A 617 -4.95 14.57 29.54
C ALA A 617 -5.91 13.68 30.34
N GLN A 618 -6.94 13.12 29.72
CA GLN A 618 -7.87 12.22 30.39
C GLN A 618 -7.19 10.92 30.86
N ARG A 619 -6.36 10.30 30.02
CA ARG A 619 -5.58 9.11 30.37
C ARG A 619 -4.63 9.37 31.54
N VAL A 620 -3.97 10.53 31.55
CA VAL A 620 -3.09 10.94 32.65
C VAL A 620 -3.89 11.13 33.93
N ARG A 621 -5.05 11.83 33.92
CA ARG A 621 -5.92 11.99 35.09
C ARG A 621 -6.33 10.64 35.68
N ASP A 622 -6.75 9.72 34.86
CA ASP A 622 -7.22 8.40 35.29
C ASP A 622 -6.08 7.58 35.91
N PHE A 623 -4.88 7.67 35.33
CA PHE A 623 -3.68 7.07 35.88
C PHE A 623 -3.32 7.64 37.25
N PHE A 624 -3.40 8.96 37.45
CA PHE A 624 -3.12 9.61 38.70
C PHE A 624 -4.18 9.29 39.79
N LYS A 625 -5.43 9.06 39.39
CA LYS A 625 -6.52 8.61 40.30
C LYS A 625 -6.45 7.12 40.63
N GLY A 626 -5.46 6.40 40.15
CA GLY A 626 -5.32 4.96 40.36
C GLY A 626 -6.31 4.09 39.57
N LYS A 627 -7.02 4.69 38.62
CA LYS A 627 -7.80 3.94 37.66
C LYS A 627 -6.83 3.37 36.60
N TYR A 628 -6.44 2.12 36.81
CA TYR A 628 -5.72 1.39 35.76
C TYR A 628 -6.73 1.09 34.64
N MET A 629 -6.61 1.78 33.54
CA MET A 629 -7.14 1.29 32.31
C MET A 629 -6.18 0.16 31.88
N ILE A 630 -6.53 -1.06 32.20
CA ILE A 630 -6.03 -2.21 31.46
C ILE A 630 -6.44 -1.89 30.02
N ASP A 631 -5.48 -1.88 29.09
CA ASP A 631 -5.81 -1.79 27.66
C ASP A 631 -7.00 -2.76 27.45
N PRO A 632 -8.10 -2.33 26.84
CA PRO A 632 -9.21 -3.25 26.63
C PRO A 632 -8.60 -4.50 25.99
N PRO A 633 -9.01 -5.69 26.42
CA PRO A 633 -8.51 -6.91 25.80
C PRO A 633 -8.68 -6.71 24.30
N PRO A 634 -7.69 -7.12 23.48
CA PRO A 634 -7.81 -6.98 22.04
C PRO A 634 -9.20 -7.45 21.67
N LYS A 635 -9.97 -6.61 20.94
CA LYS A 635 -11.31 -6.98 20.50
C LYS A 635 -11.17 -8.39 19.99
N GLN A 636 -11.84 -9.34 20.61
CA GLN A 636 -11.75 -10.73 20.22
C GLN A 636 -11.96 -10.72 18.69
N MET A 637 -10.97 -11.17 17.96
CA MET A 637 -11.12 -11.31 16.51
C MET A 637 -12.42 -12.06 16.32
N GLU A 638 -13.38 -11.42 15.62
CA GLU A 638 -14.65 -12.09 15.32
C GLU A 638 -14.28 -13.48 14.82
N THR A 639 -14.70 -14.49 15.55
CA THR A 639 -14.45 -15.87 15.15
C THR A 639 -15.26 -16.14 13.88
N ILE A 640 -14.86 -17.14 13.11
CA ILE A 640 -15.68 -17.60 11.97
C ILE A 640 -17.12 -17.88 12.43
N GLY A 641 -17.34 -18.21 13.73
CA GLY A 641 -18.64 -18.33 14.36
C GLY A 641 -19.41 -17.00 14.45
N ASP A 642 -18.75 -15.92 14.85
CA ASP A 642 -19.38 -14.60 14.97
C ASP A 642 -19.73 -14.04 13.57
N LEU A 643 -18.90 -14.33 12.57
CA LEU A 643 -19.16 -14.00 11.16
C LEU A 643 -20.37 -14.80 10.64
N ALA A 644 -20.45 -16.10 10.99
CA ALA A 644 -21.57 -16.96 10.62
C ALA A 644 -22.89 -16.51 11.30
N GLU A 645 -22.84 -16.06 12.56
CA GLU A 645 -24.01 -15.48 13.24
C GLU A 645 -24.49 -14.17 12.60
N ARG A 646 -23.54 -13.28 12.21
CA ARG A 646 -23.89 -12.07 11.47
C ARG A 646 -24.46 -12.37 10.09
N MET A 647 -23.90 -13.35 9.39
CA MET A 647 -24.44 -13.82 8.11
C MET A 647 -25.83 -14.42 8.29
N ALA A 648 -26.10 -15.18 9.36
CA ALA A 648 -27.41 -15.69 9.68
C ALA A 648 -28.44 -14.57 9.97
N GLN A 649 -28.05 -13.52 10.71
CA GLN A 649 -28.87 -12.34 10.96
C GLN A 649 -29.19 -11.56 9.68
N VAL A 650 -28.23 -11.45 8.76
CA VAL A 650 -28.41 -10.83 7.42
C VAL A 650 -29.38 -11.69 6.59
N THR A 651 -29.32 -13.02 6.72
CA THR A 651 -30.17 -13.96 6.02
C THR A 651 -31.63 -13.92 6.57
N GLU A 652 -31.79 -13.78 7.89
CA GLU A 652 -33.10 -13.60 8.54
C GLU A 652 -33.77 -12.23 8.23
N ALA A 653 -32.95 -11.18 8.01
CA ALA A 653 -33.44 -9.84 7.66
C ALA A 653 -33.73 -9.67 6.16
N ALA A 654 -33.38 -10.64 5.32
CA ALA A 654 -33.60 -10.57 3.88
C ALA A 654 -35.06 -10.83 3.51
N PRO A 655 -35.59 -10.17 2.46
CA PRO A 655 -36.96 -10.43 2.01
C PRO A 655 -37.13 -11.89 1.55
N PRO A 656 -38.34 -12.47 1.71
CA PRO A 656 -38.64 -13.84 1.27
C PRO A 656 -38.25 -14.03 -0.22
N GLY A 657 -37.45 -15.04 -0.52
CA GLY A 657 -36.99 -15.36 -1.87
C GLY A 657 -35.64 -14.76 -2.25
N ALA A 658 -34.98 -13.98 -1.39
CA ALA A 658 -33.68 -13.37 -1.69
C ALA A 658 -32.51 -14.39 -1.87
N PHE A 659 -32.73 -15.64 -1.43
CA PHE A 659 -31.73 -16.71 -1.42
C PHE A 659 -32.22 -18.04 -2.02
N ASP A 660 -33.39 -18.05 -2.71
CA ASP A 660 -33.97 -19.27 -3.27
C ASP A 660 -33.12 -19.95 -4.36
N ASP A 661 -32.19 -19.21 -4.95
CA ASP A 661 -31.23 -19.71 -5.97
C ASP A 661 -29.85 -20.03 -5.41
N LEU A 662 -29.63 -19.96 -4.10
CA LEU A 662 -28.38 -20.42 -3.51
C LEU A 662 -28.37 -21.96 -3.39
N PRO A 663 -27.19 -22.60 -3.54
CA PRO A 663 -27.07 -24.05 -3.31
C PRO A 663 -27.62 -24.41 -1.92
N THR A 664 -28.41 -25.47 -1.85
CA THR A 664 -29.15 -25.91 -0.66
C THR A 664 -28.27 -26.03 0.59
N SER A 665 -28.85 -25.84 1.76
CA SER A 665 -28.21 -25.82 3.10
C SER A 665 -27.16 -26.90 3.36
N ASP A 666 -27.28 -28.04 2.71
CA ASP A 666 -26.30 -29.15 2.86
C ASP A 666 -24.92 -28.86 2.32
N SER A 667 -24.79 -28.04 1.27
CA SER A 667 -23.47 -27.63 0.73
C SER A 667 -22.85 -26.47 1.50
N VAL A 668 -23.64 -25.59 2.09
CA VAL A 668 -23.15 -24.50 2.96
C VAL A 668 -22.74 -25.06 4.32
N ASP A 669 -23.49 -26.02 4.85
CA ASP A 669 -23.15 -26.72 6.08
C ASP A 669 -21.86 -27.56 5.94
N GLU A 670 -21.60 -28.17 4.80
CA GLU A 670 -20.34 -28.89 4.56
C GLU A 670 -19.13 -27.95 4.50
N VAL A 671 -19.28 -26.77 3.93
CA VAL A 671 -18.21 -25.76 3.84
C VAL A 671 -17.99 -25.05 5.19
N VAL A 672 -19.04 -24.69 5.90
CA VAL A 672 -18.95 -23.93 7.17
C VAL A 672 -18.74 -24.87 8.37
N TYR A 673 -19.35 -26.06 8.41
CA TYR A 673 -19.28 -27.02 9.52
C TYR A 673 -18.29 -28.15 9.31
N GLY A 674 -17.83 -28.41 8.11
CA GLY A 674 -16.70 -29.32 7.85
C GLY A 674 -15.43 -28.90 8.59
N ILE A 675 -15.29 -27.62 8.90
CA ILE A 675 -14.23 -27.06 9.73
C ILE A 675 -14.46 -27.38 11.23
N ARG A 676 -15.71 -27.39 11.73
CA ARG A 676 -16.00 -27.68 13.15
C ARG A 676 -15.72 -29.14 13.57
N ARG A 677 -15.93 -30.11 12.72
CA ARG A 677 -15.73 -31.53 13.07
C ARG A 677 -14.24 -31.94 13.21
N ARG A 678 -13.31 -31.15 12.69
CA ARG A 678 -11.87 -31.43 12.83
C ARG A 678 -11.20 -30.74 14.02
N VAL A 679 -11.83 -29.75 14.64
CA VAL A 679 -11.28 -29.03 15.80
C VAL A 679 -11.69 -29.68 17.13
N THR A 680 -12.77 -30.46 17.16
CA THR A 680 -13.25 -31.15 18.39
C THR A 680 -12.74 -32.60 18.54
N ALA A 681 -11.87 -33.07 17.63
CA ALA A 681 -11.31 -34.44 17.65
C ALA A 681 -9.79 -34.43 17.88
N LYS A 682 -9.29 -33.52 18.75
CA LYS A 682 -7.95 -33.66 19.39
C LYS A 682 -8.00 -33.23 20.83
#